data_06ec515813e4e278d625b80ee8521efc
#
_entry.id   06ec515813e4e278d625b80ee8521efc
#
_cell.length_a   1.000
_cell.length_b   1.000
_cell.length_c   1.000
_cell.angle_alpha   90.00
_cell.angle_beta   90.00
_cell.angle_gamma   90.00
#
_symmetry.space_group_name_H-M   'P 1'
#
loop_
_entity.id
_entity.type
_entity.pdbx_description
1 polymer ?
#
loop_
_entity_poly.entity_id
_entity_poly.type
_entity_poly.pdbx_seq_one_letter_code
_entity_poly.pdbx_strand_id
1 'polypeptide(L)'
;MNKTAIKNFAIWARNKLIADVSYDARLIGITEDGIAKPLPQSFGGTQFFDIGTAEPYSISGEAVRQRDKLIEVIQQKEKDTDYKTAYQYVIEEVAYTWFNRLIAIRFMEVNDYLPSHIRVLSSESGKLEPDLVTTPFDAELPFTAEEEAQIFQLKQDNKLDEVFRILFLKQCNALNEILPALFEKTKNYTELLLSLSVIDQDGVVYHLIHDIPEDDFNIERGGQVEIIGWLYQYYNTEPKAAAFAKNGKITKEEIPAVTQLFTPDWIVRYMVENSLGRLWVEGHPECDLKENWKYYLEEAQQEPEVQVKLAEIRKEYAALNPEDIKLIDPCMGSGHILVYAFDVLMQIYESAGYSQRDAAKSILEHNIYGLDIDDRAYQLAYFAVMMKARQYNRRILNGENTCHVYAIQESNSINCAHLKYFGAGMDDIEKNAAKMQLEGLLDTLTDAKEYGSILNVESYNWDLLRRFVATEDTDGQISMDSVGVEDTAEQLNRLIDIGETMARKYWVTCTNPPYAGTSNLSANVNNFVKKNYPDSKADLFAVFIERCRQMTVNNGFQAMITQHSWMFLSVFENLRRKLLSVSTVNMVHLGAHAFEEIGGEVVQTTSFILRGYKNFDYVGVYCRLVEPVSQYAKEEMFQSGENRFFSSNKKMSDIPGIPFAYWASPNTISAYKIGQPMAKYAPPKQGTTLGINDRFLRLWFETTPNKKKWFPCLKGGEYRK
;
A
#
# COMPACT_ATOMS: atom_id res chain seq x y z
N MET A 1 -5.57 17.52 -13.06
CA MET A 1 -6.29 16.75 -12.01
C MET A 1 -6.80 17.69 -10.92
N ASN A 2 -8.11 17.68 -10.61
CA ASN A 2 -8.73 18.55 -9.61
C ASN A 2 -8.75 17.86 -8.22
N LYS A 3 -7.65 17.98 -7.49
CA LYS A 3 -7.50 17.35 -6.15
C LYS A 3 -8.59 17.73 -5.15
N THR A 4 -9.12 18.95 -5.23
CA THR A 4 -10.20 19.41 -4.32
C THR A 4 -11.51 18.67 -4.59
N ALA A 5 -11.89 18.51 -5.86
CA ALA A 5 -13.08 17.76 -6.25
C ALA A 5 -12.95 16.29 -5.83
N ILE A 6 -11.81 15.67 -6.09
CA ILE A 6 -11.51 14.27 -5.72
C ILE A 6 -11.60 14.09 -4.20
N LYS A 7 -11.02 15.00 -3.42
CA LYS A 7 -11.07 14.97 -1.95
C LYS A 7 -12.49 15.07 -1.40
N ASN A 8 -13.23 16.06 -1.87
CA ASN A 8 -14.60 16.28 -1.39
C ASN A 8 -15.49 15.07 -1.72
N PHE A 9 -15.38 14.55 -2.94
CA PHE A 9 -16.10 13.35 -3.34
C PHE A 9 -15.73 12.14 -2.48
N ALA A 10 -14.45 11.83 -2.31
CA ALA A 10 -14.02 10.63 -1.60
C ALA A 10 -14.49 10.60 -0.14
N ILE A 11 -14.41 11.73 0.57
CA ILE A 11 -14.89 11.85 1.96
C ILE A 11 -16.42 11.71 2.02
N TRP A 12 -17.13 12.39 1.14
CA TRP A 12 -18.59 12.32 1.08
C TRP A 12 -19.07 10.91 0.70
N ALA A 13 -18.50 10.30 -0.35
CA ALA A 13 -18.86 8.97 -0.84
C ALA A 13 -18.64 7.88 0.21
N ARG A 14 -17.56 7.96 1.00
CA ARG A 14 -17.34 7.07 2.13
C ARG A 14 -18.52 7.10 3.11
N ASN A 15 -18.90 8.28 3.56
CA ASN A 15 -19.98 8.44 4.53
C ASN A 15 -21.32 7.99 3.97
N LYS A 16 -21.59 8.31 2.70
CA LYS A 16 -22.82 7.90 2.00
C LYS A 16 -22.89 6.37 1.86
N LEU A 17 -21.83 5.72 1.37
CA LEU A 17 -21.79 4.25 1.22
C LEU A 17 -21.91 3.52 2.56
N ILE A 18 -21.28 3.99 3.63
CA ILE A 18 -21.42 3.41 4.96
C ILE A 18 -22.88 3.53 5.45
N ALA A 19 -23.52 4.69 5.21
CA ALA A 19 -24.93 4.88 5.58
C ALA A 19 -25.86 3.96 4.78
N ASP A 20 -25.65 3.83 3.46
CA ASP A 20 -26.46 2.97 2.59
C ASP A 20 -26.30 1.50 2.94
N VAL A 21 -25.07 1.01 3.11
CA VAL A 21 -24.76 -0.38 3.52
C VAL A 21 -25.36 -0.68 4.92
N SER A 22 -25.26 0.27 5.85
CA SER A 22 -25.86 0.14 7.20
C SER A 22 -27.38 0.07 7.13
N TYR A 23 -27.99 0.86 6.23
CA TYR A 23 -29.43 0.78 6.00
C TYR A 23 -29.87 -0.58 5.46
N ASP A 24 -29.16 -1.10 4.44
CA ASP A 24 -29.45 -2.42 3.88
C ASP A 24 -29.26 -3.54 4.92
N ALA A 25 -28.22 -3.47 5.75
CA ALA A 25 -28.02 -4.38 6.87
C ALA A 25 -29.18 -4.34 7.88
N ARG A 26 -29.71 -3.14 8.16
CA ARG A 26 -30.89 -2.97 9.03
C ARG A 26 -32.14 -3.61 8.44
N LEU A 27 -32.36 -3.56 7.12
CA LEU A 27 -33.51 -4.21 6.47
C LEU A 27 -33.56 -5.72 6.73
N ILE A 28 -32.39 -6.34 6.87
CA ILE A 28 -32.26 -7.78 7.16
C ILE A 28 -32.02 -8.08 8.66
N GLY A 29 -32.32 -7.11 9.52
CA GLY A 29 -32.28 -7.26 10.97
C GLY A 29 -30.87 -7.25 11.60
N ILE A 30 -29.87 -6.67 10.94
CA ILE A 30 -28.49 -6.57 11.45
C ILE A 30 -28.17 -5.07 11.67
N THR A 31 -27.90 -4.70 12.92
CA THR A 31 -27.62 -3.30 13.31
C THR A 31 -26.38 -3.23 14.21
N GLU A 32 -25.92 -2.04 14.53
CA GLU A 32 -24.82 -1.85 15.50
C GLU A 32 -25.16 -2.31 16.93
N ASP A 33 -26.46 -2.45 17.25
CA ASP A 33 -26.95 -2.88 18.57
C ASP A 33 -27.10 -4.40 18.68
N GLY A 34 -27.11 -5.13 17.56
CA GLY A 34 -27.21 -6.58 17.55
C GLY A 34 -27.90 -7.17 16.31
N ILE A 35 -28.08 -8.48 16.34
CA ILE A 35 -28.67 -9.29 15.28
C ILE A 35 -30.07 -9.71 15.68
N ALA A 36 -31.09 -9.24 14.96
CA ALA A 36 -32.47 -9.63 15.15
C ALA A 36 -32.73 -11.03 14.62
N LYS A 37 -33.56 -11.78 15.32
CA LYS A 37 -34.10 -13.07 14.83
C LYS A 37 -35.19 -12.83 13.79
N PRO A 38 -35.34 -13.70 12.78
CA PRO A 38 -36.45 -13.64 11.87
C PRO A 38 -37.79 -13.73 12.64
N LEU A 39 -38.81 -13.03 12.11
CA LEU A 39 -40.15 -13.00 12.69
C LEU A 39 -40.79 -14.41 12.70
N PRO A 40 -41.73 -14.73 13.61
CA PRO A 40 -42.35 -16.04 13.71
C PRO A 40 -43.10 -16.50 12.45
N GLN A 41 -43.45 -15.59 11.57
CA GLN A 41 -44.10 -15.88 10.28
C GLN A 41 -43.12 -16.37 9.20
N SER A 42 -41.84 -16.46 9.49
CA SER A 42 -40.82 -16.96 8.57
C SER A 42 -41.01 -18.45 8.31
N PHE A 43 -41.14 -18.87 7.04
CA PHE A 43 -41.34 -20.24 6.63
C PHE A 43 -40.80 -20.52 5.23
N GLY A 44 -40.61 -21.78 4.89
CA GLY A 44 -40.33 -22.25 3.52
C GLY A 44 -39.07 -21.62 2.88
N GLY A 45 -38.05 -21.30 3.70
CA GLY A 45 -36.81 -20.66 3.20
C GLY A 45 -36.92 -19.14 3.03
N THR A 46 -38.05 -18.53 3.44
CA THR A 46 -38.23 -17.06 3.47
C THR A 46 -38.14 -16.57 4.92
N GLN A 47 -37.33 -15.55 5.16
CA GLN A 47 -37.20 -14.87 6.45
C GLN A 47 -37.78 -13.44 6.37
N PHE A 48 -38.53 -13.07 7.42
CA PHE A 48 -39.17 -11.78 7.56
C PHE A 48 -38.54 -11.00 8.73
N PHE A 49 -38.34 -9.71 8.55
CA PHE A 49 -37.73 -8.81 9.55
C PHE A 49 -38.60 -7.59 9.80
N ASP A 50 -38.75 -7.21 11.06
CA ASP A 50 -39.39 -5.96 11.44
C ASP A 50 -38.45 -4.78 11.21
N ILE A 51 -38.81 -3.90 10.31
CA ILE A 51 -38.07 -2.69 9.97
C ILE A 51 -38.78 -1.39 10.45
N GLY A 52 -39.85 -1.56 11.23
CA GLY A 52 -40.65 -0.46 11.75
C GLY A 52 -41.71 0.08 10.78
N THR A 53 -42.00 -0.66 9.70
CA THR A 53 -43.08 -0.38 8.73
C THR A 53 -44.26 -1.33 8.91
N ALA A 54 -45.40 -1.02 8.29
CA ALA A 54 -46.59 -1.88 8.37
C ALA A 54 -46.35 -3.27 7.77
N GLU A 55 -45.51 -3.36 6.75
CA GLU A 55 -45.12 -4.63 6.12
C GLU A 55 -43.65 -4.93 6.46
N PRO A 56 -43.37 -6.17 6.93
CA PRO A 56 -41.99 -6.58 7.23
C PRO A 56 -41.20 -6.78 5.95
N TYR A 57 -39.89 -6.51 6.03
CA TYR A 57 -38.97 -6.81 4.93
C TYR A 57 -38.71 -8.31 4.86
N SER A 58 -38.62 -8.87 3.65
CA SER A 58 -38.42 -10.31 3.45
C SER A 58 -37.26 -10.63 2.54
N ILE A 59 -36.51 -11.68 2.87
CA ILE A 59 -35.47 -12.28 2.04
C ILE A 59 -35.74 -13.78 1.88
N SER A 60 -35.32 -14.34 0.74
CA SER A 60 -35.50 -15.76 0.45
C SER A 60 -34.32 -16.33 -0.36
N GLY A 61 -34.23 -17.67 -0.37
CA GLY A 61 -33.25 -18.37 -1.21
C GLY A 61 -31.79 -18.02 -0.87
N GLU A 62 -31.04 -17.55 -1.85
CA GLU A 62 -29.62 -17.22 -1.69
C GLU A 62 -29.38 -16.07 -0.71
N ALA A 63 -30.28 -15.07 -0.65
CA ALA A 63 -30.18 -13.96 0.29
C ALA A 63 -30.15 -14.40 1.76
N VAL A 64 -30.82 -15.50 2.10
CA VAL A 64 -30.78 -16.07 3.45
C VAL A 64 -29.37 -16.60 3.77
N ARG A 65 -28.74 -17.31 2.84
CA ARG A 65 -27.38 -17.83 3.00
C ARG A 65 -26.35 -16.70 3.10
N GLN A 66 -26.51 -15.66 2.27
CA GLN A 66 -25.65 -14.48 2.32
C GLN A 66 -25.77 -13.75 3.67
N ARG A 67 -26.98 -13.65 4.22
CA ARG A 67 -27.22 -13.11 5.57
C ARG A 67 -26.53 -13.94 6.65
N ASP A 68 -26.67 -15.26 6.60
CA ASP A 68 -26.03 -16.15 7.56
C ASP A 68 -24.49 -16.02 7.50
N LYS A 69 -23.94 -15.88 6.29
CA LYS A 69 -22.51 -15.65 6.10
C LYS A 69 -22.06 -14.30 6.65
N LEU A 70 -22.83 -13.22 6.47
CA LEU A 70 -22.57 -11.91 7.07
C LEU A 70 -22.51 -12.01 8.60
N ILE A 71 -23.44 -12.74 9.21
CA ILE A 71 -23.48 -12.98 10.66
C ILE A 71 -22.22 -13.72 11.11
N GLU A 72 -21.80 -14.78 10.40
CA GLU A 72 -20.58 -15.53 10.72
C GLU A 72 -19.35 -14.62 10.72
N VAL A 73 -19.20 -13.75 9.70
CA VAL A 73 -18.07 -12.85 9.58
C VAL A 73 -18.04 -11.83 10.72
N ILE A 74 -19.21 -11.23 11.06
CA ILE A 74 -19.30 -10.31 12.21
C ILE A 74 -18.93 -11.03 13.51
N GLN A 75 -19.46 -12.23 13.75
CA GLN A 75 -19.17 -13.01 14.96
C GLN A 75 -17.71 -13.47 15.03
N GLN A 76 -17.06 -13.71 13.90
CA GLN A 76 -15.64 -14.03 13.87
C GLN A 76 -14.80 -12.85 14.29
N LYS A 77 -15.09 -11.64 13.74
CA LYS A 77 -14.39 -10.40 14.11
C LYS A 77 -14.69 -9.96 15.57
N GLU A 78 -15.86 -10.30 16.09
CA GLU A 78 -16.26 -10.04 17.49
C GLU A 78 -15.35 -10.77 18.50
N LYS A 79 -14.76 -11.92 18.13
CA LYS A 79 -13.84 -12.66 19.03
C LYS A 79 -12.60 -11.86 19.40
N ASP A 80 -12.14 -10.97 18.52
CA ASP A 80 -10.95 -10.14 18.72
C ASP A 80 -11.28 -8.73 19.23
N THR A 81 -12.58 -8.34 19.18
CA THR A 81 -13.08 -7.01 19.53
C THR A 81 -14.38 -7.08 20.32
N ASP A 82 -15.27 -6.12 20.19
CA ASP A 82 -16.66 -6.16 20.61
C ASP A 82 -17.59 -6.16 19.40
N TYR A 83 -18.87 -6.54 19.60
CA TYR A 83 -19.85 -6.65 18.52
C TYR A 83 -19.99 -5.36 17.70
N LYS A 84 -20.08 -4.21 18.38
CA LYS A 84 -20.27 -2.92 17.72
C LYS A 84 -19.07 -2.58 16.81
N THR A 85 -17.88 -2.78 17.31
CA THR A 85 -16.63 -2.57 16.56
C THR A 85 -16.54 -3.55 15.38
N ALA A 86 -16.86 -4.83 15.59
CA ALA A 86 -16.89 -5.85 14.54
C ALA A 86 -17.90 -5.51 13.44
N TYR A 87 -19.11 -5.07 13.81
CA TYR A 87 -20.13 -4.60 12.87
C TYR A 87 -19.61 -3.43 12.03
N GLN A 88 -19.06 -2.39 12.67
CA GLN A 88 -18.56 -1.22 11.98
C GLN A 88 -17.46 -1.58 10.97
N TYR A 89 -16.54 -2.47 11.33
CA TYR A 89 -15.48 -2.92 10.41
C TYR A 89 -16.05 -3.66 9.19
N VAL A 90 -17.03 -4.55 9.37
CA VAL A 90 -17.63 -5.27 8.25
C VAL A 90 -18.43 -4.34 7.33
N ILE A 91 -19.19 -3.41 7.88
CA ILE A 91 -19.93 -2.40 7.10
C ILE A 91 -18.96 -1.52 6.29
N GLU A 92 -17.87 -1.07 6.91
CA GLU A 92 -16.87 -0.26 6.21
C GLU A 92 -16.13 -1.06 5.13
N GLU A 93 -15.84 -2.34 5.35
CA GLU A 93 -15.24 -3.25 4.37
C GLU A 93 -16.14 -3.40 3.13
N VAL A 94 -17.44 -3.60 3.33
CA VAL A 94 -18.42 -3.67 2.22
C VAL A 94 -18.52 -2.34 1.48
N ALA A 95 -18.66 -1.23 2.20
CA ALA A 95 -18.74 0.11 1.61
C ALA A 95 -17.51 0.42 0.75
N TYR A 96 -16.33 0.05 1.24
CA TYR A 96 -15.07 0.22 0.52
C TYR A 96 -14.97 -0.66 -0.72
N THR A 97 -15.45 -1.90 -0.65
CA THR A 97 -15.50 -2.79 -1.82
C THR A 97 -16.30 -2.17 -2.96
N TRP A 98 -17.45 -1.59 -2.66
CA TRP A 98 -18.27 -0.90 -3.67
C TRP A 98 -17.61 0.38 -4.16
N PHE A 99 -16.98 1.15 -3.29
CA PHE A 99 -16.20 2.33 -3.67
C PHE A 99 -15.12 1.99 -4.70
N ASN A 100 -14.30 0.95 -4.44
CA ASN A 100 -13.25 0.53 -5.36
C ASN A 100 -13.80 0.09 -6.72
N ARG A 101 -14.88 -0.69 -6.74
CA ARG A 101 -15.51 -1.17 -7.98
C ARG A 101 -16.09 -0.04 -8.81
N LEU A 102 -16.76 0.93 -8.17
CA LEU A 102 -17.29 2.10 -8.85
C LEU A 102 -16.19 2.94 -9.53
N ILE A 103 -15.11 3.20 -8.80
CA ILE A 103 -13.96 3.96 -9.32
C ILE A 103 -13.29 3.22 -10.47
N ALA A 104 -13.09 1.90 -10.33
CA ALA A 104 -12.47 1.09 -11.38
C ALA A 104 -13.32 1.08 -12.66
N ILE A 105 -14.62 0.86 -12.52
CA ILE A 105 -15.53 0.88 -13.67
C ILE A 105 -15.56 2.27 -14.31
N ARG A 106 -15.58 3.36 -13.51
CA ARG A 106 -15.51 4.73 -14.02
C ARG A 106 -14.25 4.96 -14.84
N PHE A 107 -13.09 4.53 -14.32
CA PHE A 107 -11.83 4.64 -15.05
C PHE A 107 -11.85 3.84 -16.35
N MET A 108 -12.37 2.60 -16.31
CA MET A 108 -12.41 1.73 -17.48
C MET A 108 -13.38 2.26 -18.55
N GLU A 109 -14.58 2.74 -18.18
CA GLU A 109 -15.55 3.26 -19.16
C GLU A 109 -15.06 4.54 -19.83
N VAL A 110 -14.40 5.45 -19.09
CA VAL A 110 -13.88 6.71 -19.65
C VAL A 110 -12.74 6.48 -20.64
N ASN A 111 -11.94 5.42 -20.43
CA ASN A 111 -10.79 5.09 -21.29
C ASN A 111 -11.10 4.00 -22.34
N ASP A 112 -12.35 3.59 -22.47
CA ASP A 112 -12.77 2.52 -23.37
C ASP A 112 -12.02 1.19 -23.12
N TYR A 113 -11.87 0.82 -21.84
CA TYR A 113 -11.20 -0.42 -21.43
C TYR A 113 -12.16 -1.55 -21.05
N LEU A 114 -13.47 -1.28 -21.02
CA LEU A 114 -14.49 -2.31 -20.79
C LEU A 114 -14.57 -3.23 -22.02
N PRO A 115 -14.69 -4.57 -21.84
CA PRO A 115 -14.81 -5.50 -22.95
C PRO A 115 -16.02 -5.23 -23.88
N SER A 116 -17.13 -4.77 -23.30
CA SER A 116 -18.36 -4.45 -24.02
C SER A 116 -18.33 -3.12 -24.78
N HIS A 117 -17.36 -2.25 -24.51
CA HIS A 117 -17.32 -0.87 -24.99
C HIS A 117 -18.58 -0.04 -24.65
N ILE A 118 -19.39 -0.47 -23.66
CA ILE A 118 -20.60 0.21 -23.20
C ILE A 118 -20.36 0.86 -21.86
N ARG A 119 -20.73 2.13 -21.69
CA ARG A 119 -20.61 2.84 -20.43
C ARG A 119 -21.58 2.28 -19.40
N VAL A 120 -21.05 1.92 -18.23
CA VAL A 120 -21.79 1.24 -17.14
C VAL A 120 -22.43 2.23 -16.19
N LEU A 121 -21.72 3.31 -15.85
CA LEU A 121 -22.14 4.31 -14.86
C LEU A 121 -22.68 5.57 -15.54
N SER A 122 -22.25 5.87 -16.76
CA SER A 122 -22.56 7.11 -17.46
C SER A 122 -23.11 6.85 -18.87
N SER A 123 -23.45 7.91 -19.60
CA SER A 123 -23.85 7.84 -21.00
C SER A 123 -22.96 8.72 -21.86
N GLU A 124 -22.52 8.22 -23.02
CA GLU A 124 -21.80 9.02 -24.02
C GLU A 124 -22.63 10.20 -24.55
N SER A 125 -23.95 10.03 -24.58
CA SER A 125 -24.87 11.09 -25.03
C SER A 125 -25.17 12.15 -23.96
N GLY A 126 -24.58 12.03 -22.76
CA GLY A 126 -24.80 12.94 -21.64
C GLY A 126 -26.18 12.80 -20.98
N LYS A 127 -26.89 11.70 -21.22
CA LYS A 127 -28.13 11.37 -20.51
C LYS A 127 -27.84 10.99 -19.06
N LEU A 128 -28.83 11.16 -18.18
CA LEU A 128 -28.74 10.71 -16.80
C LEU A 128 -28.70 9.18 -16.69
N GLU A 129 -29.50 8.50 -17.52
CA GLU A 129 -29.55 7.04 -17.59
C GLU A 129 -28.27 6.49 -18.25
N PRO A 130 -27.53 5.57 -17.60
CA PRO A 130 -26.34 4.94 -18.18
C PRO A 130 -26.64 4.17 -19.48
N ASP A 131 -25.64 4.10 -20.38
CA ASP A 131 -25.80 3.38 -21.65
C ASP A 131 -26.10 1.88 -21.40
N LEU A 132 -25.51 1.26 -20.37
CA LEU A 132 -25.80 -0.13 -19.98
C LEU A 132 -27.27 -0.33 -19.62
N VAL A 133 -27.93 0.64 -18.96
CA VAL A 133 -29.36 0.56 -18.64
C VAL A 133 -30.20 0.80 -19.89
N THR A 134 -29.76 1.70 -20.77
CA THR A 134 -30.47 2.01 -22.05
C THR A 134 -30.46 0.79 -22.98
N THR A 135 -29.32 0.15 -23.19
CA THR A 135 -29.12 -0.99 -24.10
C THR A 135 -28.47 -2.19 -23.38
N PRO A 136 -29.17 -2.84 -22.44
CA PRO A 136 -28.56 -3.84 -21.55
C PRO A 136 -28.04 -5.08 -22.29
N PHE A 137 -28.67 -5.46 -23.40
CA PHE A 137 -28.31 -6.69 -24.11
C PHE A 137 -27.18 -6.48 -25.14
N ASP A 138 -26.85 -5.23 -25.47
CA ASP A 138 -25.71 -4.94 -26.34
C ASP A 138 -24.37 -5.13 -25.63
N ALA A 139 -24.38 -5.23 -24.29
CA ALA A 139 -23.19 -5.46 -23.46
C ALA A 139 -22.69 -6.92 -23.48
N GLU A 140 -23.38 -7.83 -24.18
CA GLU A 140 -23.04 -9.27 -24.30
C GLU A 140 -22.80 -9.96 -22.94
N LEU A 141 -23.48 -9.50 -21.87
CA LEU A 141 -23.38 -10.12 -20.56
C LEU A 141 -24.13 -11.46 -20.53
N PRO A 142 -23.70 -12.44 -19.72
CA PRO A 142 -24.31 -13.75 -19.67
C PRO A 142 -25.63 -13.73 -18.88
N PHE A 143 -26.75 -13.43 -19.55
CA PHE A 143 -28.09 -13.49 -18.96
C PHE A 143 -28.74 -14.85 -19.15
N THR A 144 -29.54 -15.25 -18.15
CA THR A 144 -30.52 -16.33 -18.31
C THR A 144 -31.81 -15.77 -18.93
N ALA A 145 -32.63 -16.63 -19.54
CA ALA A 145 -33.91 -16.20 -20.08
C ALA A 145 -34.86 -15.59 -19.05
N GLU A 146 -34.76 -16.02 -17.80
CA GLU A 146 -35.51 -15.48 -16.66
C GLU A 146 -35.05 -14.07 -16.31
N GLU A 147 -33.73 -13.83 -16.27
CA GLU A 147 -33.15 -12.51 -16.03
C GLU A 147 -33.49 -11.52 -17.14
N GLU A 148 -33.44 -11.94 -18.41
CA GLU A 148 -33.88 -11.11 -19.53
C GLU A 148 -35.35 -10.70 -19.37
N ALA A 149 -36.25 -11.64 -19.08
CA ALA A 149 -37.65 -11.36 -18.85
C ALA A 149 -37.85 -10.40 -17.65
N GLN A 150 -37.08 -10.59 -16.57
CA GLN A 150 -37.11 -9.71 -15.40
C GLN A 150 -36.66 -8.28 -15.75
N ILE A 151 -35.57 -8.13 -16.47
CA ILE A 151 -35.06 -6.81 -16.93
C ILE A 151 -36.11 -6.09 -17.78
N PHE A 152 -36.75 -6.80 -18.75
CA PHE A 152 -37.81 -6.23 -19.54
C PHE A 152 -38.99 -5.74 -18.70
N GLN A 153 -39.46 -6.57 -17.74
CA GLN A 153 -40.56 -6.20 -16.84
C GLN A 153 -40.22 -4.98 -15.99
N LEU A 154 -39.03 -4.97 -15.36
CA LEU A 154 -38.58 -3.87 -14.53
C LEU A 154 -38.44 -2.55 -15.31
N LYS A 155 -37.99 -2.62 -16.57
CA LYS A 155 -37.95 -1.43 -17.47
C LYS A 155 -39.35 -0.93 -17.80
N GLN A 156 -40.32 -1.84 -18.04
CA GLN A 156 -41.72 -1.44 -18.28
C GLN A 156 -42.34 -0.77 -17.01
N ASP A 157 -41.95 -1.24 -15.83
CA ASP A 157 -42.42 -0.72 -14.54
C ASP A 157 -41.65 0.56 -14.13
N ASN A 158 -40.70 1.06 -14.97
CA ASN A 158 -39.83 2.20 -14.69
C ASN A 158 -38.98 2.06 -13.41
N LYS A 159 -38.58 0.84 -13.07
CA LYS A 159 -37.76 0.49 -11.92
C LYS A 159 -36.28 0.44 -12.28
N LEU A 160 -35.74 1.58 -12.71
CA LEU A 160 -34.41 1.66 -13.31
C LEU A 160 -33.28 1.29 -12.35
N ASP A 161 -33.41 1.56 -11.05
CA ASP A 161 -32.40 1.20 -10.07
C ASP A 161 -32.34 -0.32 -9.83
N GLU A 162 -33.50 -1.02 -9.88
CA GLU A 162 -33.53 -2.47 -9.83
C GLU A 162 -32.89 -3.10 -11.08
N VAL A 163 -33.16 -2.54 -12.27
CA VAL A 163 -32.48 -2.91 -13.52
C VAL A 163 -30.98 -2.72 -13.40
N PHE A 164 -30.56 -1.51 -12.99
CA PHE A 164 -29.14 -1.19 -12.85
C PHE A 164 -28.43 -2.15 -11.88
N ARG A 165 -29.05 -2.47 -10.74
CA ARG A 165 -28.47 -3.41 -9.77
C ARG A 165 -28.17 -4.77 -10.40
N ILE A 166 -29.11 -5.33 -11.18
CA ILE A 166 -28.89 -6.62 -11.85
C ILE A 166 -27.74 -6.51 -12.86
N LEU A 167 -27.75 -5.47 -13.69
CA LEU A 167 -26.76 -5.25 -14.74
C LEU A 167 -25.37 -5.00 -14.16
N PHE A 168 -25.29 -4.18 -13.11
CA PHE A 168 -24.02 -3.84 -12.43
C PHE A 168 -23.38 -5.06 -11.79
N LEU A 169 -24.16 -5.91 -11.11
CA LEU A 169 -23.66 -7.17 -10.55
C LEU A 169 -23.18 -8.12 -11.64
N LYS A 170 -23.91 -8.24 -12.74
CA LYS A 170 -23.49 -9.04 -13.91
C LYS A 170 -22.19 -8.52 -14.51
N GLN A 171 -22.07 -7.19 -14.67
CA GLN A 171 -20.85 -6.57 -15.16
C GLN A 171 -19.66 -6.82 -14.21
N CYS A 172 -19.84 -6.68 -12.90
CA CYS A 172 -18.81 -7.00 -11.92
C CYS A 172 -18.38 -8.48 -11.99
N ASN A 173 -19.34 -9.39 -12.14
CA ASN A 173 -19.04 -10.83 -12.27
C ASN A 173 -18.33 -11.17 -13.60
N ALA A 174 -18.67 -10.49 -14.71
CA ALA A 174 -17.93 -10.63 -15.97
C ALA A 174 -16.49 -10.08 -15.85
N LEU A 175 -16.30 -8.95 -15.16
CA LEU A 175 -14.98 -8.38 -14.91
C LEU A 175 -14.10 -9.24 -13.98
N ASN A 176 -14.68 -10.16 -13.19
CA ASN A 176 -13.90 -11.11 -12.39
C ASN A 176 -12.99 -11.99 -13.27
N GLU A 177 -13.40 -12.35 -14.46
CA GLU A 177 -12.61 -13.20 -15.35
C GLU A 177 -11.29 -12.52 -15.80
N ILE A 178 -11.28 -11.20 -15.87
CA ILE A 178 -10.12 -10.42 -16.36
C ILE A 178 -9.39 -9.65 -15.26
N LEU A 179 -10.06 -9.36 -14.14
CA LEU A 179 -9.52 -8.61 -12.99
C LEU A 179 -9.96 -9.27 -11.67
N PRO A 180 -9.59 -10.54 -11.39
CA PRO A 180 -10.11 -11.31 -10.28
C PRO A 180 -9.82 -10.71 -8.90
N ALA A 181 -8.72 -9.99 -8.74
CA ALA A 181 -8.33 -9.40 -7.45
C ALA A 181 -9.25 -8.25 -7.02
N LEU A 182 -9.86 -7.54 -7.96
CA LEU A 182 -10.76 -6.40 -7.65
C LEU A 182 -12.23 -6.79 -7.73
N PHE A 183 -12.59 -7.66 -8.67
CA PHE A 183 -13.95 -8.10 -8.91
C PHE A 183 -14.13 -9.56 -8.46
N GLU A 184 -13.84 -9.88 -7.20
CA GLU A 184 -14.11 -11.21 -6.64
C GLU A 184 -15.57 -11.60 -6.92
N LYS A 185 -15.82 -12.90 -7.22
CA LYS A 185 -17.18 -13.39 -7.51
C LYS A 185 -18.11 -13.05 -6.37
N THR A 186 -19.13 -12.26 -6.68
CA THR A 186 -20.08 -11.72 -5.72
C THR A 186 -21.16 -12.76 -5.36
N LYS A 187 -20.79 -13.95 -4.90
CA LYS A 187 -21.73 -14.88 -4.25
C LYS A 187 -21.73 -14.76 -2.73
N ASN A 188 -21.23 -13.62 -2.24
CA ASN A 188 -21.10 -13.40 -0.82
C ASN A 188 -22.09 -12.32 -0.33
N TYR A 189 -22.10 -12.08 0.97
CA TYR A 189 -22.97 -11.09 1.64
C TYR A 189 -22.82 -9.63 1.12
N THR A 190 -21.77 -9.31 0.36
CA THR A 190 -21.59 -7.96 -0.18
C THR A 190 -22.66 -7.60 -1.21
N GLU A 191 -23.17 -8.57 -1.98
CA GLU A 191 -24.28 -8.32 -2.92
C GLU A 191 -25.58 -7.96 -2.19
N LEU A 192 -25.82 -8.60 -1.03
CA LEU A 192 -27.01 -8.34 -0.23
C LEU A 192 -27.08 -6.90 0.29
N LEU A 193 -25.91 -6.28 0.46
CA LEU A 193 -25.74 -4.92 0.98
C LEU A 193 -25.43 -3.91 -0.12
N LEU A 194 -25.87 -4.15 -1.36
CA LEU A 194 -25.70 -3.23 -2.48
C LEU A 194 -26.99 -2.48 -2.77
N SER A 195 -26.97 -1.16 -2.48
CA SER A 195 -28.04 -0.22 -2.79
C SER A 195 -27.44 0.93 -3.59
N LEU A 196 -27.43 0.81 -4.92
CA LEU A 196 -26.98 1.87 -5.84
C LEU A 196 -28.17 2.40 -6.64
N SER A 197 -28.30 3.71 -6.68
CA SER A 197 -29.23 4.40 -7.57
C SER A 197 -28.48 5.15 -8.67
N VAL A 198 -29.01 5.07 -9.89
CA VAL A 198 -28.52 5.82 -11.05
C VAL A 198 -29.40 7.01 -11.40
N ILE A 199 -30.58 7.09 -10.79
CA ILE A 199 -31.54 8.19 -11.00
C ILE A 199 -31.54 9.20 -9.84
N ASP A 200 -31.05 8.81 -8.66
CA ASP A 200 -30.95 9.69 -7.49
C ASP A 200 -29.77 10.65 -7.62
N GLN A 201 -30.06 11.94 -7.63
CA GLN A 201 -29.04 12.98 -7.70
C GLN A 201 -28.19 13.09 -6.40
N ASP A 202 -28.69 12.54 -5.29
CA ASP A 202 -27.93 12.39 -4.04
C ASP A 202 -27.19 11.03 -3.97
N GLY A 203 -27.22 10.25 -5.05
CA GLY A 203 -26.57 8.93 -5.15
C GLY A 203 -25.06 9.01 -5.45
N VAL A 204 -24.31 8.01 -4.99
CA VAL A 204 -22.83 7.95 -5.18
C VAL A 204 -22.44 7.93 -6.66
N VAL A 205 -23.24 7.27 -7.52
CA VAL A 205 -22.97 7.21 -8.96
C VAL A 205 -23.09 8.59 -9.59
N TYR A 206 -24.14 9.35 -9.23
CA TYR A 206 -24.36 10.71 -9.75
C TYR A 206 -23.17 11.63 -9.41
N HIS A 207 -22.77 11.66 -8.12
CA HIS A 207 -21.66 12.49 -7.67
C HIS A 207 -20.30 12.07 -8.25
N LEU A 208 -20.06 10.77 -8.46
CA LEU A 208 -18.83 10.30 -9.12
C LEU A 208 -18.69 10.86 -10.54
N ILE A 209 -19.81 10.98 -11.26
CA ILE A 209 -19.81 11.43 -12.66
C ILE A 209 -19.74 12.96 -12.76
N HIS A 210 -20.43 13.68 -11.83
CA HIS A 210 -20.63 15.12 -11.97
C HIS A 210 -19.65 15.97 -11.15
N ASP A 211 -19.17 15.48 -10.00
CA ASP A 211 -18.29 16.24 -9.13
C ASP A 211 -16.82 16.14 -9.56
N ILE A 212 -16.42 15.01 -10.15
CA ILE A 212 -15.06 14.81 -10.64
C ILE A 212 -15.08 14.99 -12.17
N PRO A 213 -14.26 15.91 -12.72
CA PRO A 213 -14.17 16.08 -14.16
C PRO A 213 -13.78 14.78 -14.88
N GLU A 214 -14.47 14.43 -15.96
CA GLU A 214 -14.16 13.22 -16.76
C GLU A 214 -12.71 13.23 -17.27
N ASP A 215 -12.19 14.41 -17.63
CA ASP A 215 -10.82 14.56 -18.09
C ASP A 215 -9.76 14.13 -17.03
N ASP A 216 -10.10 14.14 -15.74
CA ASP A 216 -9.22 13.66 -14.68
C ASP A 216 -9.05 12.13 -14.71
N PHE A 217 -10.02 11.40 -15.25
CA PHE A 217 -9.94 9.95 -15.50
C PHE A 217 -9.40 9.62 -16.89
N ASN A 218 -9.49 10.54 -17.87
CA ASN A 218 -9.17 10.27 -19.27
C ASN A 218 -7.68 10.47 -19.53
N ILE A 219 -6.97 9.38 -19.81
CA ILE A 219 -5.52 9.36 -20.04
C ILE A 219 -5.13 10.18 -21.28
N GLU A 220 -5.93 10.14 -22.34
CA GLU A 220 -5.66 10.89 -23.58
C GLU A 220 -5.81 12.41 -23.40
N ARG A 221 -6.54 12.85 -22.36
CA ARG A 221 -6.77 14.26 -22.04
C ARG A 221 -5.98 14.76 -20.84
N GLY A 222 -4.97 13.98 -20.39
CA GLY A 222 -4.07 14.34 -19.30
C GLY A 222 -4.46 13.80 -17.93
N GLY A 223 -5.51 12.96 -17.86
CA GLY A 223 -5.81 12.14 -16.67
C GLY A 223 -4.74 11.08 -16.48
N GLN A 224 -4.67 10.54 -15.27
CA GLN A 224 -3.63 9.58 -14.89
C GLN A 224 -4.24 8.48 -14.02
N VAL A 225 -3.65 7.28 -14.06
CA VAL A 225 -4.04 6.14 -13.21
C VAL A 225 -3.90 6.49 -11.71
N GLU A 226 -3.04 7.43 -11.39
CA GLU A 226 -2.77 7.95 -10.03
C GLU A 226 -4.00 8.57 -9.36
N ILE A 227 -5.06 8.92 -10.10
CA ILE A 227 -6.35 9.37 -9.53
C ILE A 227 -6.90 8.35 -8.52
N ILE A 228 -6.67 7.06 -8.75
CA ILE A 228 -7.07 5.95 -7.89
C ILE A 228 -6.39 6.07 -6.52
N GLY A 229 -5.10 6.39 -6.51
CA GLY A 229 -4.33 6.61 -5.30
C GLY A 229 -4.80 7.81 -4.48
N TRP A 230 -5.15 8.91 -5.15
CA TRP A 230 -5.72 10.09 -4.48
C TRP A 230 -7.09 9.80 -3.88
N LEU A 231 -7.96 9.09 -4.59
CA LEU A 231 -9.27 8.67 -4.08
C LEU A 231 -9.12 7.78 -2.83
N TYR A 232 -8.18 6.84 -2.84
CA TYR A 232 -7.86 5.99 -1.69
C TYR A 232 -7.36 6.81 -0.49
N GLN A 233 -6.43 7.73 -0.70
CA GLN A 233 -5.91 8.56 0.37
C GLN A 233 -7.00 9.42 1.01
N TYR A 234 -7.85 10.07 0.20
CA TYR A 234 -8.88 10.94 0.71
C TYR A 234 -10.04 10.18 1.39
N TYR A 235 -10.34 8.97 0.93
CA TYR A 235 -11.27 8.07 1.62
C TYR A 235 -10.84 7.81 3.07
N ASN A 236 -9.54 7.66 3.32
CA ASN A 236 -8.99 7.39 4.65
C ASN A 236 -8.77 8.64 5.52
N THR A 237 -9.18 9.84 5.10
CA THR A 237 -8.95 11.10 5.84
C THR A 237 -9.61 11.09 7.23
N GLU A 238 -10.86 10.68 7.32
CA GLU A 238 -11.60 10.65 8.60
C GLU A 238 -11.14 9.51 9.52
N PRO A 239 -10.95 8.26 9.05
CA PRO A 239 -10.34 7.19 9.85
C PRO A 239 -8.98 7.58 10.44
N LYS A 240 -8.14 8.25 9.65
CA LYS A 240 -6.85 8.78 10.11
C LYS A 240 -7.01 9.79 11.24
N ALA A 241 -7.90 10.75 11.08
CA ALA A 241 -8.18 11.76 12.10
C ALA A 241 -8.73 11.13 13.39
N ALA A 242 -9.63 10.15 13.29
CA ALA A 242 -10.20 9.43 14.42
C ALA A 242 -9.14 8.62 15.19
N ALA A 243 -8.25 7.92 14.47
CA ALA A 243 -7.16 7.16 15.08
C ALA A 243 -6.17 8.05 15.85
N PHE A 244 -5.86 9.25 15.33
CA PHE A 244 -5.00 10.21 16.05
C PHE A 244 -5.69 10.88 17.24
N ALA A 245 -7.02 11.03 17.22
CA ALA A 245 -7.78 11.65 18.30
C ALA A 245 -7.93 10.76 19.54
N LYS A 246 -7.81 9.43 19.39
CA LYS A 246 -7.94 8.51 20.50
C LYS A 246 -6.66 8.45 21.35
N ASN A 247 -6.84 8.36 22.68
CA ASN A 247 -5.74 8.14 23.63
C ASN A 247 -5.45 6.64 23.76
N GLY A 248 -4.85 6.01 22.76
CA GLY A 248 -4.57 4.57 22.77
C GLY A 248 -3.47 4.17 21.81
N LYS A 249 -3.14 2.88 21.81
CA LYS A 249 -2.25 2.31 20.81
C LYS A 249 -2.99 2.16 19.47
N ILE A 250 -2.24 2.26 18.39
CA ILE A 250 -2.73 2.01 17.04
C ILE A 250 -2.98 0.51 16.89
N THR A 251 -4.18 0.13 16.47
CA THR A 251 -4.53 -1.28 16.19
C THR A 251 -4.08 -1.69 14.79
N LYS A 252 -4.07 -3.00 14.51
CA LYS A 252 -3.70 -3.52 13.18
C LYS A 252 -4.58 -2.96 12.06
N GLU A 253 -5.87 -2.77 12.32
CA GLU A 253 -6.85 -2.23 11.38
C GLU A 253 -6.66 -0.73 11.11
N GLU A 254 -6.08 0.00 12.06
CA GLU A 254 -5.83 1.45 11.93
C GLU A 254 -4.49 1.77 11.26
N ILE A 255 -3.53 0.83 11.27
CA ILE A 255 -2.19 1.05 10.69
C ILE A 255 -2.28 1.58 9.25
N PRO A 256 -3.08 1.01 8.34
CA PRO A 256 -3.18 1.51 6.97
C PRO A 256 -3.61 2.98 6.89
N ALA A 257 -4.66 3.36 7.61
CA ALA A 257 -5.17 4.74 7.58
C ALA A 257 -4.19 5.75 8.18
N VAL A 258 -3.52 5.39 9.29
CA VAL A 258 -2.60 6.29 10.02
C VAL A 258 -1.30 6.49 9.26
N THR A 259 -0.79 5.46 8.60
CA THR A 259 0.53 5.47 7.95
C THR A 259 0.48 5.83 6.47
N GLN A 260 -0.72 5.86 5.87
CA GLN A 260 -0.88 6.20 4.46
C GLN A 260 -0.43 7.62 4.16
N LEU A 261 0.52 7.74 3.25
CA LEU A 261 1.05 8.98 2.70
C LEU A 261 1.30 8.80 1.20
N PHE A 262 0.54 9.51 0.38
CA PHE A 262 0.74 9.46 -1.07
C PHE A 262 2.02 10.22 -1.44
N THR A 263 2.99 9.50 -1.97
CA THR A 263 4.30 10.08 -2.33
C THR A 263 4.13 11.08 -3.48
N PRO A 264 4.66 12.31 -3.37
CA PRO A 264 4.62 13.26 -4.47
C PRO A 264 5.22 12.70 -5.76
N ASP A 265 4.58 12.94 -6.90
CA ASP A 265 4.96 12.37 -8.20
C ASP A 265 6.44 12.60 -8.54
N TRP A 266 6.95 13.84 -8.38
CA TRP A 266 8.34 14.15 -8.67
C TRP A 266 9.34 13.37 -7.78
N ILE A 267 8.95 13.02 -6.54
CA ILE A 267 9.77 12.20 -5.64
C ILE A 267 9.76 10.74 -6.08
N VAL A 268 8.60 10.23 -6.52
CA VAL A 268 8.50 8.89 -7.10
C VAL A 268 9.41 8.78 -8.33
N ARG A 269 9.34 9.77 -9.23
CA ARG A 269 10.19 9.84 -10.41
C ARG A 269 11.67 9.88 -10.02
N TYR A 270 12.04 10.74 -9.07
CA TYR A 270 13.40 10.79 -8.55
C TYR A 270 13.87 9.42 -8.03
N MET A 271 13.05 8.72 -7.22
CA MET A 271 13.43 7.43 -6.65
C MET A 271 13.63 6.36 -7.75
N VAL A 272 12.70 6.26 -8.69
CA VAL A 272 12.75 5.23 -9.73
C VAL A 272 13.82 5.53 -10.78
N GLU A 273 13.95 6.78 -11.25
CA GLU A 273 14.96 7.18 -12.23
C GLU A 273 16.39 6.98 -11.71
N ASN A 274 16.62 7.25 -10.41
CA ASN A 274 17.93 7.11 -9.77
C ASN A 274 18.23 5.72 -9.19
N SER A 275 17.31 4.77 -9.27
CA SER A 275 17.53 3.38 -8.86
C SER A 275 17.38 2.45 -10.05
N LEU A 276 16.16 2.19 -10.52
CA LEU A 276 15.85 1.33 -11.65
C LEU A 276 16.47 1.88 -12.96
N GLY A 277 16.24 3.16 -13.23
CA GLY A 277 16.79 3.82 -14.39
C GLY A 277 18.32 3.82 -14.36
N ARG A 278 18.91 4.15 -13.21
CA ARG A 278 20.36 4.14 -13.02
C ARG A 278 20.98 2.77 -13.24
N LEU A 279 20.35 1.72 -12.76
CA LEU A 279 20.81 0.34 -12.96
C LEU A 279 21.04 0.06 -14.46
N TRP A 280 20.05 0.44 -15.28
CA TRP A 280 20.13 0.21 -16.73
C TRP A 280 21.16 1.08 -17.43
N VAL A 281 21.14 2.40 -17.23
CA VAL A 281 22.04 3.31 -17.95
C VAL A 281 23.50 3.19 -17.52
N GLU A 282 23.78 2.74 -16.30
CA GLU A 282 25.15 2.43 -15.88
C GLU A 282 25.71 1.15 -16.54
N GLY A 283 24.84 0.19 -16.90
CA GLY A 283 25.20 -1.00 -17.68
C GLY A 283 25.28 -0.73 -19.19
N HIS A 284 24.48 0.24 -19.67
CA HIS A 284 24.30 0.56 -21.09
C HIS A 284 24.56 2.04 -21.34
N PRO A 285 25.83 2.48 -21.27
CA PRO A 285 26.19 3.91 -21.38
C PRO A 285 25.92 4.54 -22.76
N GLU A 286 25.70 3.70 -23.78
CA GLU A 286 25.27 4.13 -25.12
C GLU A 286 23.78 4.50 -25.18
N CYS A 287 23.03 4.17 -24.15
CA CYS A 287 21.59 4.47 -24.06
C CYS A 287 21.36 5.91 -23.62
N ASP A 288 20.52 6.64 -24.34
CA ASP A 288 20.18 8.04 -24.09
C ASP A 288 18.94 8.23 -23.20
N LEU A 289 18.40 7.17 -22.62
CA LEU A 289 17.16 7.20 -21.81
C LEU A 289 17.19 8.25 -20.69
N LYS A 290 18.35 8.46 -20.05
CA LYS A 290 18.48 9.44 -18.98
C LYS A 290 18.17 10.89 -19.40
N GLU A 291 18.25 11.20 -20.69
CA GLU A 291 17.92 12.53 -21.21
C GLU A 291 16.41 12.83 -21.10
N ASN A 292 15.58 11.79 -21.03
CA ASN A 292 14.15 11.88 -20.86
C ASN A 292 13.74 11.94 -19.36
N TRP A 293 14.66 11.71 -18.43
CA TRP A 293 14.38 11.61 -17.00
C TRP A 293 14.72 12.91 -16.27
N LYS A 294 13.70 13.71 -16.05
CA LYS A 294 13.79 15.05 -15.45
C LYS A 294 14.47 15.07 -14.06
N TYR A 295 14.36 13.99 -13.31
CA TYR A 295 14.85 13.93 -11.92
C TYR A 295 16.06 13.02 -11.74
N TYR A 296 16.64 12.54 -12.83
CA TYR A 296 17.90 11.80 -12.80
C TYR A 296 19.05 12.72 -12.39
N LEU A 297 19.85 12.29 -11.44
CA LEU A 297 21.05 13.01 -10.98
C LEU A 297 22.30 12.33 -11.54
N GLU A 298 23.14 13.08 -12.23
CA GLU A 298 24.44 12.56 -12.68
C GLU A 298 25.32 12.15 -11.49
N GLU A 299 26.20 11.19 -11.73
CA GLU A 299 27.18 10.75 -10.74
C GLU A 299 28.18 11.86 -10.44
N ALA A 300 28.54 12.03 -9.16
CA ALA A 300 29.63 12.90 -8.78
C ALA A 300 30.98 12.39 -9.33
N GLN A 301 31.94 13.28 -9.54
CA GLN A 301 33.32 12.90 -9.89
C GLN A 301 33.88 11.97 -8.80
N GLN A 302 34.35 10.80 -9.20
CA GLN A 302 34.91 9.79 -8.31
C GLN A 302 36.43 9.70 -8.48
N GLU A 303 37.11 9.31 -7.41
CA GLU A 303 38.53 8.99 -7.45
C GLU A 303 38.84 7.78 -8.37
N PRO A 304 39.99 7.69 -9.01
CA PRO A 304 40.32 6.61 -9.94
C PRO A 304 40.13 5.20 -9.37
N GLU A 305 40.49 5.01 -8.11
CA GLU A 305 40.32 3.70 -7.43
C GLU A 305 38.85 3.31 -7.28
N VAL A 306 37.97 4.29 -7.06
CA VAL A 306 36.52 4.11 -7.00
C VAL A 306 35.98 3.77 -8.38
N GLN A 307 36.45 4.47 -9.43
CA GLN A 307 36.04 4.23 -10.81
C GLN A 307 36.37 2.81 -11.29
N VAL A 308 37.54 2.26 -10.93
CA VAL A 308 37.89 0.87 -11.26
C VAL A 308 36.88 -0.12 -10.69
N LYS A 309 36.48 0.06 -9.42
CA LYS A 309 35.47 -0.78 -8.76
C LYS A 309 34.09 -0.64 -9.36
N LEU A 310 33.70 0.59 -9.70
CA LEU A 310 32.42 0.86 -10.37
C LEU A 310 32.36 0.20 -11.76
N ALA A 311 33.49 0.18 -12.48
CA ALA A 311 33.56 -0.47 -13.79
C ALA A 311 33.30 -1.97 -13.70
N GLU A 312 33.72 -2.65 -12.61
CA GLU A 312 33.39 -4.05 -12.37
C GLU A 312 31.90 -4.27 -12.13
N ILE A 313 31.27 -3.41 -11.30
CA ILE A 313 29.82 -3.45 -11.03
C ILE A 313 29.03 -3.21 -12.32
N ARG A 314 29.45 -2.23 -13.13
CA ARG A 314 28.79 -1.90 -14.40
C ARG A 314 28.84 -3.03 -15.43
N LYS A 315 29.86 -3.90 -15.38
CA LYS A 315 29.89 -5.12 -16.20
C LYS A 315 28.81 -6.12 -15.79
N GLU A 316 28.52 -6.21 -14.49
CA GLU A 316 27.40 -7.03 -13.99
C GLU A 316 26.06 -6.49 -14.49
N TYR A 317 25.87 -5.15 -14.44
CA TYR A 317 24.66 -4.52 -14.96
C TYR A 317 24.50 -4.70 -16.48
N ALA A 318 25.58 -4.60 -17.24
CA ALA A 318 25.58 -4.78 -18.68
C ALA A 318 25.23 -6.23 -19.12
N ALA A 319 25.35 -7.19 -18.22
CA ALA A 319 25.00 -8.58 -18.49
C ALA A 319 23.53 -8.91 -18.21
N LEU A 320 22.76 -7.97 -17.62
CA LEU A 320 21.35 -8.17 -17.31
C LEU A 320 20.49 -7.99 -18.56
N ASN A 321 19.55 -8.93 -18.75
CA ASN A 321 18.41 -8.69 -19.64
C ASN A 321 17.33 -7.93 -18.90
N PRO A 322 16.43 -7.21 -19.60
CA PRO A 322 15.32 -6.52 -18.93
C PRO A 322 14.49 -7.42 -18.00
N GLU A 323 14.26 -8.68 -18.35
CA GLU A 323 13.52 -9.69 -17.56
C GLU A 323 14.21 -10.07 -16.24
N ASP A 324 15.52 -9.87 -16.13
CA ASP A 324 16.30 -10.18 -14.91
C ASP A 324 16.11 -9.11 -13.83
N ILE A 325 15.70 -7.89 -14.22
CA ILE A 325 15.60 -6.74 -13.33
C ILE A 325 14.28 -6.79 -12.55
N LYS A 326 14.36 -7.28 -11.31
CA LYS A 326 13.20 -7.34 -10.42
C LYS A 326 13.18 -6.17 -9.44
N LEU A 327 12.04 -5.46 -9.39
CA LEU A 327 11.78 -4.36 -8.47
C LEU A 327 10.67 -4.73 -7.50
N ILE A 328 10.83 -4.39 -6.22
CA ILE A 328 9.76 -4.54 -5.22
C ILE A 328 9.47 -3.23 -4.50
N ASP A 329 8.18 -2.98 -4.29
CA ASP A 329 7.67 -2.07 -3.26
C ASP A 329 7.04 -2.88 -2.13
N PRO A 330 7.71 -3.04 -0.98
CA PRO A 330 7.18 -3.83 0.14
C PRO A 330 6.11 -3.11 0.98
N CYS A 331 5.76 -1.87 0.65
CA CYS A 331 4.68 -1.07 1.26
C CYS A 331 3.96 -0.28 0.17
N MET A 332 3.46 -1.00 -0.85
CA MET A 332 3.08 -0.43 -2.14
C MET A 332 1.90 0.55 -2.10
N GLY A 333 1.07 0.53 -1.03
CA GLY A 333 -0.16 1.32 -0.98
C GLY A 333 -1.02 1.06 -2.23
N SER A 334 -1.45 2.11 -2.90
CA SER A 334 -2.21 2.03 -4.15
C SER A 334 -1.35 1.81 -5.41
N GLY A 335 -0.05 1.48 -5.26
CA GLY A 335 0.82 1.10 -6.37
C GLY A 335 1.46 2.24 -7.15
N HIS A 336 1.45 3.48 -6.66
CA HIS A 336 1.97 4.66 -7.38
C HIS A 336 3.43 4.49 -7.84
N ILE A 337 4.31 3.96 -6.96
CA ILE A 337 5.72 3.70 -7.32
C ILE A 337 5.80 2.63 -8.41
N LEU A 338 4.99 1.56 -8.32
CA LEU A 338 4.97 0.47 -9.29
C LEU A 338 4.49 0.94 -10.68
N VAL A 339 3.50 1.83 -10.71
CA VAL A 339 2.97 2.42 -11.96
C VAL A 339 4.05 3.21 -12.70
N TYR A 340 4.83 4.04 -11.99
CA TYR A 340 5.92 4.78 -12.63
C TYR A 340 7.12 3.88 -12.97
N ALA A 341 7.40 2.88 -12.12
CA ALA A 341 8.41 1.87 -12.43
C ALA A 341 8.08 1.11 -13.73
N PHE A 342 6.78 0.87 -13.98
CA PHE A 342 6.31 0.28 -15.25
C PHE A 342 6.70 1.13 -16.45
N ASP A 343 6.52 2.46 -16.38
CA ASP A 343 6.90 3.38 -17.46
C ASP A 343 8.41 3.37 -17.73
N VAL A 344 9.23 3.33 -16.68
CA VAL A 344 10.70 3.26 -16.84
C VAL A 344 11.12 1.90 -17.39
N LEU A 345 10.51 0.81 -16.93
CA LEU A 345 10.75 -0.54 -17.49
C LEU A 345 10.34 -0.59 -18.96
N MET A 346 9.21 -0.02 -19.34
CA MET A 346 8.79 0.04 -20.74
C MET A 346 9.86 0.68 -21.62
N GLN A 347 10.43 1.81 -21.20
CA GLN A 347 11.52 2.48 -21.93
C GLN A 347 12.77 1.59 -21.98
N ILE A 348 13.09 0.87 -20.91
CA ILE A 348 14.21 -0.09 -20.87
C ILE A 348 13.99 -1.21 -21.89
N TYR A 349 12.80 -1.81 -21.91
CA TYR A 349 12.46 -2.89 -22.88
C TYR A 349 12.49 -2.39 -24.32
N GLU A 350 11.96 -1.21 -24.60
CA GLU A 350 12.00 -0.59 -25.93
C GLU A 350 13.47 -0.34 -26.38
N SER A 351 14.31 0.14 -25.47
CA SER A 351 15.75 0.32 -25.76
C SER A 351 16.48 -0.98 -26.05
N ALA A 352 16.00 -2.09 -25.49
CA ALA A 352 16.49 -3.45 -25.75
C ALA A 352 15.84 -4.12 -26.99
N GLY A 353 14.94 -3.41 -27.70
CA GLY A 353 14.33 -3.85 -28.96
C GLY A 353 13.04 -4.66 -28.83
N TYR A 354 12.40 -4.69 -27.66
CA TYR A 354 11.11 -5.33 -27.48
C TYR A 354 9.96 -4.46 -28.03
N SER A 355 8.90 -5.11 -28.50
CA SER A 355 7.66 -4.37 -28.81
C SER A 355 6.95 -3.95 -27.52
N GLN A 356 6.22 -2.83 -27.54
CA GLN A 356 5.44 -2.37 -26.37
C GLN A 356 4.50 -3.45 -25.84
N ARG A 357 3.89 -4.20 -26.73
CA ARG A 357 2.95 -5.27 -26.39
C ARG A 357 3.64 -6.40 -25.62
N ASP A 358 4.79 -6.85 -26.09
CA ASP A 358 5.52 -7.97 -25.46
C ASP A 358 6.19 -7.49 -24.18
N ALA A 359 6.73 -6.26 -24.17
CA ALA A 359 7.29 -5.61 -23.00
C ALA A 359 6.25 -5.50 -21.86
N ALA A 360 5.04 -5.04 -22.16
CA ALA A 360 3.99 -4.89 -21.14
C ALA A 360 3.65 -6.23 -20.45
N LYS A 361 3.60 -7.33 -21.21
CA LYS A 361 3.40 -8.67 -20.66
C LYS A 361 4.58 -9.10 -19.80
N SER A 362 5.80 -8.97 -20.32
CA SER A 362 7.03 -9.38 -19.64
C SER A 362 7.24 -8.60 -18.33
N ILE A 363 6.91 -7.30 -18.31
CA ILE A 363 7.00 -6.46 -17.10
C ILE A 363 6.11 -7.01 -15.98
N LEU A 364 4.87 -7.39 -16.28
CA LEU A 364 3.95 -7.98 -15.30
C LEU A 364 4.47 -9.31 -14.76
N GLU A 365 4.97 -10.17 -15.66
CA GLU A 365 5.39 -11.54 -15.33
C GLU A 365 6.74 -11.60 -14.62
N HIS A 366 7.66 -10.64 -14.86
CA HIS A 366 9.04 -10.78 -14.41
C HIS A 366 9.57 -9.66 -13.52
N ASN A 367 9.09 -8.41 -13.67
CA ASN A 367 9.81 -7.27 -13.11
C ASN A 367 9.17 -6.64 -11.88
N ILE A 368 7.84 -6.49 -11.85
CA ILE A 368 7.14 -5.71 -10.82
C ILE A 368 6.60 -6.62 -9.72
N TYR A 369 6.99 -6.29 -8.48
CA TYR A 369 6.54 -6.97 -7.26
C TYR A 369 6.06 -5.92 -6.25
N GLY A 370 4.98 -6.24 -5.53
CA GLY A 370 4.44 -5.35 -4.51
C GLY A 370 3.80 -6.11 -3.35
N LEU A 371 3.94 -5.58 -2.15
CA LEU A 371 3.31 -6.11 -0.93
C LEU A 371 2.64 -4.97 -0.15
N ASP A 372 1.47 -5.24 0.41
CA ASP A 372 0.85 -4.38 1.40
C ASP A 372 0.11 -5.22 2.45
N ILE A 373 -0.14 -4.67 3.64
CA ILE A 373 -0.96 -5.31 4.67
C ILE A 373 -2.45 -5.09 4.45
N ASP A 374 -2.82 -4.05 3.71
CA ASP A 374 -4.21 -3.66 3.44
C ASP A 374 -4.71 -4.32 2.14
N ASP A 375 -5.71 -5.19 2.27
CA ASP A 375 -6.36 -5.83 1.11
C ASP A 375 -6.94 -4.80 0.14
N ARG A 376 -7.38 -3.64 0.66
CA ARG A 376 -7.96 -2.55 -0.12
C ARG A 376 -6.90 -1.85 -0.97
N ALA A 377 -5.73 -1.58 -0.38
CA ALA A 377 -4.58 -1.02 -1.08
C ALA A 377 -4.10 -1.98 -2.19
N TYR A 378 -4.02 -3.27 -1.88
CA TYR A 378 -3.69 -4.31 -2.84
C TYR A 378 -4.61 -4.31 -4.07
N GLN A 379 -5.94 -4.29 -3.85
CA GLN A 379 -6.91 -4.26 -4.95
C GLN A 379 -6.67 -3.09 -5.90
N LEU A 380 -6.40 -1.91 -5.35
CA LEU A 380 -6.13 -0.70 -6.13
C LEU A 380 -4.76 -0.73 -6.82
N ALA A 381 -3.73 -1.24 -6.15
CA ALA A 381 -2.40 -1.40 -6.75
C ALA A 381 -2.43 -2.39 -7.92
N TYR A 382 -3.08 -3.54 -7.73
CA TYR A 382 -3.31 -4.50 -8.81
C TYR A 382 -4.03 -3.85 -9.98
N PHE A 383 -5.13 -3.16 -9.72
CA PHE A 383 -5.88 -2.47 -10.76
C PHE A 383 -5.04 -1.41 -11.48
N ALA A 384 -4.31 -0.57 -10.74
CA ALA A 384 -3.49 0.49 -11.30
C ALA A 384 -2.38 -0.07 -12.22
N VAL A 385 -1.70 -1.13 -11.79
CA VAL A 385 -0.66 -1.81 -12.59
C VAL A 385 -1.26 -2.47 -13.84
N MET A 386 -2.43 -3.13 -13.73
CA MET A 386 -3.11 -3.73 -14.87
C MET A 386 -3.61 -2.68 -15.86
N MET A 387 -4.15 -1.55 -15.39
CA MET A 387 -4.56 -0.43 -16.27
C MET A 387 -3.35 0.19 -16.95
N LYS A 388 -2.20 0.28 -16.26
CA LYS A 388 -0.95 0.74 -16.85
C LYS A 388 -0.48 -0.19 -17.97
N ALA A 389 -0.50 -1.48 -17.75
CA ALA A 389 -0.19 -2.47 -18.79
C ALA A 389 -1.17 -2.39 -19.97
N ARG A 390 -2.45 -2.12 -19.71
CA ARG A 390 -3.49 -1.98 -20.74
C ARG A 390 -3.24 -0.82 -21.70
N GLN A 391 -2.59 0.26 -21.24
CA GLN A 391 -2.21 1.39 -22.10
C GLN A 391 -1.27 0.95 -23.24
N TYR A 392 -0.39 -0.01 -22.98
CA TYR A 392 0.59 -0.50 -23.96
C TYR A 392 0.15 -1.78 -24.67
N ASN A 393 -0.72 -2.59 -24.05
CA ASN A 393 -1.21 -3.83 -24.65
C ASN A 393 -2.73 -3.96 -24.50
N ARG A 394 -3.47 -3.70 -25.58
CA ARG A 394 -4.95 -3.77 -25.58
C ARG A 394 -5.54 -5.13 -25.22
N ARG A 395 -4.76 -6.22 -25.30
CA ARG A 395 -5.20 -7.59 -25.02
C ARG A 395 -4.70 -8.13 -23.68
N ILE A 396 -4.15 -7.28 -22.84
CA ILE A 396 -3.55 -7.71 -21.56
C ILE A 396 -4.60 -8.17 -20.53
N LEU A 397 -5.83 -7.64 -20.64
CA LEU A 397 -6.93 -8.00 -19.75
C LEU A 397 -7.63 -9.26 -20.27
N ASN A 398 -7.00 -10.42 -20.08
CA ASN A 398 -7.50 -11.74 -20.51
C ASN A 398 -7.58 -12.77 -19.39
N GLY A 399 -7.28 -12.37 -18.14
CA GLY A 399 -7.28 -13.25 -16.98
C GLY A 399 -6.09 -14.21 -16.86
N GLU A 400 -5.21 -14.28 -17.87
CA GLU A 400 -4.11 -15.26 -17.91
C GLU A 400 -2.77 -14.69 -17.43
N ASN A 401 -2.66 -13.35 -17.26
CA ASN A 401 -1.40 -12.71 -16.94
C ASN A 401 -1.16 -12.71 -15.43
N THR A 402 0.04 -13.14 -15.04
CA THR A 402 0.50 -13.07 -13.65
C THR A 402 0.89 -11.62 -13.33
N CYS A 403 0.44 -11.12 -12.18
CA CYS A 403 0.84 -9.84 -11.63
C CYS A 403 1.28 -10.08 -10.18
N HIS A 404 2.55 -9.80 -9.87
CA HIS A 404 3.15 -10.14 -8.58
C HIS A 404 2.94 -9.05 -7.51
N VAL A 405 1.71 -8.58 -7.37
CA VAL A 405 1.30 -7.72 -6.26
C VAL A 405 0.37 -8.50 -5.35
N TYR A 406 0.57 -8.39 -4.03
CA TYR A 406 -0.15 -9.22 -3.07
C TYR A 406 -0.50 -8.43 -1.80
N ALA A 407 -1.69 -8.73 -1.24
CA ALA A 407 -1.98 -8.40 0.15
C ALA A 407 -1.38 -9.48 1.05
N ILE A 408 -0.63 -9.11 2.06
CA ILE A 408 -0.08 -10.04 3.03
C ILE A 408 -1.24 -10.74 3.74
N GLN A 409 -1.22 -12.08 3.73
CA GLN A 409 -2.19 -12.95 4.39
C GLN A 409 -1.54 -13.68 5.55
N GLU A 410 -2.34 -14.03 6.54
CA GLU A 410 -1.91 -14.80 7.70
C GLU A 410 -2.37 -16.25 7.64
N SER A 411 -1.59 -17.16 8.22
CA SER A 411 -1.84 -18.59 8.21
C SER A 411 -2.79 -19.06 9.31
N ASN A 412 -3.26 -18.17 10.18
CA ASN A 412 -4.05 -18.46 11.38
C ASN A 412 -5.34 -19.26 11.11
N SER A 413 -5.95 -19.07 9.95
CA SER A 413 -7.20 -19.72 9.55
C SER A 413 -7.01 -21.03 8.76
N ILE A 414 -5.77 -21.41 8.45
CA ILE A 414 -5.50 -22.63 7.67
C ILE A 414 -5.87 -23.88 8.45
N ASN A 415 -6.71 -24.72 7.84
CA ASN A 415 -7.02 -26.02 8.40
C ASN A 415 -5.89 -27.02 8.13
N CYS A 416 -4.94 -27.13 9.07
CA CYS A 416 -3.79 -28.04 8.94
C CYS A 416 -4.21 -29.52 8.82
N ALA A 417 -5.46 -29.90 9.18
CA ALA A 417 -5.95 -31.27 8.99
C ALA A 417 -6.12 -31.62 7.50
N HIS A 418 -6.28 -30.61 6.63
CA HIS A 418 -6.36 -30.81 5.17
C HIS A 418 -5.00 -31.15 4.53
N LEU A 419 -3.87 -30.88 5.19
CA LEU A 419 -2.53 -31.16 4.63
C LEU A 419 -2.31 -32.64 4.30
N LYS A 420 -3.05 -33.56 4.90
CA LYS A 420 -3.00 -35.00 4.60
C LYS A 420 -3.53 -35.36 3.21
N TYR A 421 -4.37 -34.50 2.60
CA TYR A 421 -4.98 -34.73 1.29
C TYR A 421 -4.10 -34.29 0.13
N PHE A 422 -3.03 -33.54 0.41
CA PHE A 422 -2.10 -33.03 -0.60
C PHE A 422 -0.92 -33.99 -0.84
N GLY A 423 -0.24 -33.80 -1.98
CA GLY A 423 0.95 -34.57 -2.37
C GLY A 423 0.62 -35.94 -2.93
N ALA A 424 -0.55 -36.13 -3.56
CA ALA A 424 -0.86 -37.36 -4.29
C ALA A 424 0.13 -37.59 -5.44
N GLY A 425 0.64 -38.82 -5.57
CA GLY A 425 1.62 -39.17 -6.60
C GLY A 425 3.06 -38.74 -6.32
N MET A 426 3.33 -38.05 -5.20
CA MET A 426 4.70 -37.77 -4.74
C MET A 426 5.26 -38.96 -3.94
N ASP A 427 6.59 -39.16 -4.00
CA ASP A 427 7.21 -40.13 -3.12
C ASP A 427 7.24 -39.63 -1.66
N ASP A 428 7.39 -40.55 -0.71
CA ASP A 428 7.31 -40.23 0.73
C ASP A 428 8.38 -39.23 1.18
N ILE A 429 9.55 -39.21 0.53
CA ILE A 429 10.65 -38.30 0.87
C ILE A 429 10.29 -36.88 0.42
N GLU A 430 9.85 -36.71 -0.84
CA GLU A 430 9.43 -35.42 -1.38
C GLU A 430 8.21 -34.89 -0.61
N LYS A 431 7.21 -35.74 -0.34
CA LYS A 431 6.00 -35.39 0.40
C LYS A 431 6.31 -34.90 1.82
N ASN A 432 7.19 -35.60 2.55
CA ASN A 432 7.60 -35.18 3.89
C ASN A 432 8.44 -33.89 3.86
N ALA A 433 9.33 -33.74 2.87
CA ALA A 433 10.12 -32.52 2.70
C ALA A 433 9.23 -31.30 2.38
N ALA A 434 8.25 -31.45 1.50
CA ALA A 434 7.27 -30.42 1.18
C ALA A 434 6.45 -30.01 2.40
N LYS A 435 5.92 -31.01 3.13
CA LYS A 435 5.13 -30.77 4.33
C LYS A 435 5.91 -30.00 5.40
N MET A 436 7.14 -30.40 5.69
CA MET A 436 8.00 -29.74 6.68
C MET A 436 8.30 -28.27 6.27
N GLN A 437 8.59 -28.02 4.99
CA GLN A 437 8.82 -26.66 4.51
C GLN A 437 7.56 -25.82 4.54
N LEU A 438 6.39 -26.39 4.20
CA LEU A 438 5.12 -25.70 4.27
C LEU A 438 4.75 -25.36 5.70
N GLU A 439 4.92 -26.29 6.66
CA GLU A 439 4.71 -26.02 8.08
C GLU A 439 5.60 -24.88 8.58
N GLY A 440 6.88 -24.83 8.18
CA GLY A 440 7.79 -23.72 8.49
C GLY A 440 7.35 -22.38 7.91
N LEU A 441 6.81 -22.38 6.68
CA LEU A 441 6.22 -21.19 6.08
C LEU A 441 4.98 -20.73 6.84
N LEU A 442 4.06 -21.65 7.19
CA LEU A 442 2.85 -21.33 7.96
C LEU A 442 3.18 -20.76 9.34
N ASP A 443 4.16 -21.34 10.04
CA ASP A 443 4.65 -20.82 11.32
C ASP A 443 5.18 -19.38 11.19
N THR A 444 5.92 -19.09 10.11
CA THR A 444 6.45 -17.73 9.85
C THR A 444 5.35 -16.73 9.55
N LEU A 445 4.30 -17.16 8.84
CA LEU A 445 3.18 -16.31 8.43
C LEU A 445 2.03 -16.25 9.46
N THR A 446 2.22 -16.82 10.65
CA THR A 446 1.28 -16.64 11.76
C THR A 446 1.27 -15.16 12.17
N ASP A 447 0.08 -14.56 12.30
CA ASP A 447 -0.14 -13.14 12.58
C ASP A 447 0.55 -12.20 11.57
N ALA A 448 0.78 -12.64 10.32
CA ALA A 448 1.55 -11.89 9.33
C ALA A 448 0.93 -10.52 9.00
N LYS A 449 -0.39 -10.36 9.11
CA LYS A 449 -1.05 -9.04 8.95
C LYS A 449 -0.68 -8.04 10.03
N GLU A 450 -0.24 -8.49 11.20
CA GLU A 450 0.25 -7.61 12.27
C GLU A 450 1.69 -7.11 12.00
N TYR A 451 2.53 -7.98 11.43
CA TYR A 451 3.94 -7.68 11.19
C TYR A 451 4.20 -7.10 9.78
N GLY A 452 3.41 -7.49 8.81
CA GLY A 452 3.60 -7.05 7.43
C GLY A 452 4.91 -7.55 6.81
N SER A 453 5.42 -6.82 5.84
CA SER A 453 6.61 -7.18 5.07
C SER A 453 7.94 -7.05 5.83
N ILE A 454 7.92 -6.66 7.13
CA ILE A 454 9.11 -6.74 8.00
C ILE A 454 9.44 -8.18 8.45
N LEU A 455 8.53 -9.14 8.23
CA LEU A 455 8.82 -10.55 8.41
C LEU A 455 9.95 -10.99 7.47
N ASN A 456 10.84 -11.83 7.99
CA ASN A 456 11.89 -12.46 7.19
C ASN A 456 11.52 -13.91 6.93
N VAL A 457 11.11 -14.21 5.70
CA VAL A 457 10.77 -15.56 5.25
C VAL A 457 12.03 -16.23 4.72
N GLU A 458 12.26 -17.48 5.14
CA GLU A 458 13.35 -18.30 4.61
C GLU A 458 13.08 -18.71 3.16
N SER A 459 14.12 -19.04 2.43
CA SER A 459 13.99 -19.55 1.07
C SER A 459 13.66 -21.04 1.11
N TYR A 460 12.50 -21.41 0.58
CA TYR A 460 12.05 -22.80 0.44
C TYR A 460 12.13 -23.25 -1.02
N ASN A 461 11.89 -24.53 -1.27
CA ASN A 461 11.70 -25.04 -2.63
C ASN A 461 10.24 -24.77 -3.08
N TRP A 462 10.02 -23.58 -3.66
CA TRP A 462 8.68 -23.08 -4.03
C TRP A 462 7.98 -23.98 -5.04
N ASP A 463 8.70 -24.56 -6.00
CA ASP A 463 8.14 -25.49 -6.98
C ASP A 463 7.69 -26.80 -6.32
N LEU A 464 8.44 -27.29 -5.32
CA LEU A 464 8.05 -28.43 -4.53
C LEU A 464 6.77 -28.16 -3.74
N LEU A 465 6.65 -26.96 -3.13
CA LEU A 465 5.45 -26.57 -2.38
C LEU A 465 4.21 -26.46 -3.28
N ARG A 466 4.36 -25.84 -4.47
CA ARG A 466 3.26 -25.75 -5.45
C ARG A 466 2.83 -27.12 -5.95
N ARG A 467 3.79 -28.01 -6.26
CA ARG A 467 3.46 -29.40 -6.65
C ARG A 467 2.75 -30.14 -5.54
N PHE A 468 3.15 -29.96 -4.29
CA PHE A 468 2.49 -30.58 -3.15
C PHE A 468 1.02 -30.16 -3.01
N VAL A 469 0.72 -28.87 -3.13
CA VAL A 469 -0.64 -28.32 -3.03
C VAL A 469 -1.49 -28.64 -4.26
N ALA A 470 -0.88 -28.75 -5.46
CA ALA A 470 -1.60 -29.00 -6.71
C ALA A 470 -2.13 -30.44 -6.84
N THR A 471 -1.56 -31.40 -6.11
CA THR A 471 -1.95 -32.79 -6.17
C THR A 471 -2.93 -33.11 -5.05
N GLU A 472 -4.23 -33.03 -5.35
CA GLU A 472 -5.28 -33.53 -4.48
C GLU A 472 -5.39 -35.04 -4.57
N ASP A 473 -5.48 -35.71 -3.41
CA ASP A 473 -5.72 -37.14 -3.35
C ASP A 473 -7.23 -37.39 -3.58
N THR A 474 -7.63 -37.44 -4.85
CA THR A 474 -9.02 -37.63 -5.28
C THR A 474 -9.41 -39.09 -5.37
N ASP A 475 -8.94 -39.96 -4.47
CA ASP A 475 -9.45 -41.31 -4.36
C ASP A 475 -10.92 -41.30 -3.83
N GLY A 476 -11.80 -40.77 -4.65
CA GLY A 476 -13.23 -41.07 -4.81
C GLY A 476 -14.15 -41.09 -3.60
N GLN A 477 -13.69 -40.91 -2.37
CA GLN A 477 -14.55 -40.83 -1.18
C GLN A 477 -14.58 -39.38 -0.65
N ILE A 478 -15.63 -38.64 -1.03
CA ILE A 478 -16.00 -37.38 -0.37
C ILE A 478 -16.35 -37.76 1.09
N SER A 479 -15.41 -37.54 2.00
CA SER A 479 -15.66 -37.61 3.44
C SER A 479 -16.07 -36.20 3.93
N MET A 480 -16.79 -36.14 5.05
CA MET A 480 -17.10 -34.85 5.70
C MET A 480 -15.82 -34.04 6.01
N ASP A 481 -14.67 -34.69 6.15
CA ASP A 481 -13.36 -34.08 6.42
C ASP A 481 -12.69 -33.48 5.17
N SER A 482 -13.16 -33.77 3.95
CA SER A 482 -12.62 -33.21 2.70
C SER A 482 -13.35 -31.96 2.21
N VAL A 483 -14.41 -31.55 2.91
CA VAL A 483 -15.13 -30.31 2.57
C VAL A 483 -14.21 -29.10 2.83
N GLY A 484 -14.00 -28.28 1.81
CA GLY A 484 -13.16 -27.07 1.89
C GLY A 484 -11.66 -27.30 1.63
N VAL A 485 -11.25 -28.47 1.13
CA VAL A 485 -9.86 -28.74 0.73
C VAL A 485 -9.44 -27.83 -0.43
N GLU A 486 -10.33 -27.59 -1.41
CA GLU A 486 -10.10 -26.66 -2.51
C GLU A 486 -9.82 -25.23 -2.01
N ASP A 487 -10.65 -24.73 -1.07
CA ASP A 487 -10.45 -23.42 -0.46
C ASP A 487 -9.09 -23.36 0.29
N THR A 488 -8.72 -24.45 0.96
CA THR A 488 -7.42 -24.54 1.64
C THR A 488 -6.28 -24.54 0.63
N ALA A 489 -6.41 -25.24 -0.51
CA ALA A 489 -5.40 -25.24 -1.57
C ALA A 489 -5.19 -23.82 -2.13
N GLU A 490 -6.28 -23.09 -2.39
CA GLU A 490 -6.19 -21.70 -2.85
C GLU A 490 -5.50 -20.80 -1.83
N GLN A 491 -5.86 -20.91 -0.55
CA GLN A 491 -5.21 -20.15 0.53
C GLN A 491 -3.73 -20.50 0.65
N LEU A 492 -3.35 -21.78 0.57
CA LEU A 492 -1.96 -22.21 0.62
C LEU A 492 -1.15 -21.67 -0.56
N ASN A 493 -1.69 -21.69 -1.78
CA ASN A 493 -1.03 -21.12 -2.95
C ASN A 493 -0.78 -19.62 -2.78
N ARG A 494 -1.74 -18.86 -2.26
CA ARG A 494 -1.56 -17.43 -1.94
C ARG A 494 -0.44 -17.21 -0.91
N LEU A 495 -0.38 -18.03 0.16
CA LEU A 495 0.68 -17.94 1.16
C LEU A 495 2.05 -18.31 0.60
N ILE A 496 2.13 -19.27 -0.33
CA ILE A 496 3.36 -19.66 -1.05
C ILE A 496 3.85 -18.48 -1.90
N ASP A 497 2.97 -17.83 -2.66
CA ASP A 497 3.33 -16.68 -3.51
C ASP A 497 3.82 -15.49 -2.69
N ILE A 498 3.14 -15.19 -1.58
CA ILE A 498 3.55 -14.15 -0.62
C ILE A 498 4.92 -14.50 -0.01
N GLY A 499 5.07 -15.73 0.46
CA GLY A 499 6.32 -16.22 1.05
C GLY A 499 7.49 -16.16 0.09
N GLU A 500 7.31 -16.61 -1.15
CA GLU A 500 8.32 -16.50 -2.21
C GLU A 500 8.69 -15.05 -2.49
N THR A 501 7.69 -14.16 -2.60
CA THR A 501 7.92 -12.73 -2.82
C THR A 501 8.70 -12.11 -1.67
N MET A 502 8.41 -12.47 -0.41
CA MET A 502 9.12 -11.97 0.77
C MET A 502 10.55 -12.52 0.92
N ALA A 503 10.81 -13.74 0.45
CA ALA A 503 12.12 -14.40 0.52
C ALA A 503 13.06 -14.00 -0.62
N ARG A 504 12.50 -13.59 -1.77
CA ARG A 504 13.22 -13.22 -2.98
C ARG A 504 14.13 -12.03 -2.76
N LYS A 505 15.20 -11.95 -3.56
CA LYS A 505 16.11 -10.81 -3.65
C LYS A 505 15.85 -10.02 -4.93
N TYR A 506 15.94 -8.70 -4.82
CA TYR A 506 15.57 -7.75 -5.87
C TYR A 506 16.75 -6.87 -6.26
N TRP A 507 16.86 -6.51 -7.53
CA TRP A 507 17.80 -5.49 -7.99
C TRP A 507 17.47 -4.12 -7.48
N VAL A 508 16.18 -3.82 -7.33
CA VAL A 508 15.69 -2.54 -6.82
C VAL A 508 14.62 -2.77 -5.75
N THR A 509 14.83 -2.19 -4.59
CA THR A 509 13.78 -1.98 -3.57
C THR A 509 13.42 -0.50 -3.56
N CYS A 510 12.16 -0.16 -3.89
CA CYS A 510 11.71 1.22 -3.96
C CYS A 510 10.42 1.39 -3.18
N THR A 511 10.41 2.19 -2.10
CA THR A 511 9.24 2.27 -1.20
C THR A 511 9.15 3.56 -0.40
N ASN A 512 7.93 3.90 -0.01
CA ASN A 512 7.59 4.84 1.06
C ASN A 512 7.01 4.03 2.25
N PRO A 513 7.84 3.63 3.24
CA PRO A 513 7.39 2.79 4.34
C PRO A 513 6.52 3.55 5.35
N PRO A 514 5.77 2.85 6.23
CA PRO A 514 4.98 3.47 7.28
C PRO A 514 5.83 4.26 8.28
N TYR A 515 5.36 5.46 8.68
CA TYR A 515 5.97 6.30 9.72
C TYR A 515 5.20 6.13 11.02
N ALA A 516 5.65 5.23 11.87
CA ALA A 516 5.01 4.94 13.14
C ALA A 516 6.04 4.53 14.20
N GLY A 517 6.11 5.29 15.27
CA GLY A 517 6.93 4.93 16.42
C GLY A 517 6.46 3.60 17.01
N THR A 518 7.34 2.62 17.09
CA THR A 518 6.99 1.25 17.50
C THR A 518 6.40 1.14 18.90
N SER A 519 6.66 2.11 19.78
CA SER A 519 6.02 2.21 21.11
C SER A 519 4.52 2.47 21.06
N ASN A 520 4.01 3.00 19.94
CA ASN A 520 2.59 3.33 19.72
C ASN A 520 1.82 2.16 19.10
N LEU A 521 2.53 1.11 18.67
CA LEU A 521 1.96 -0.09 18.07
C LEU A 521 1.63 -1.16 19.13
N SER A 522 1.10 -2.28 18.70
CA SER A 522 0.80 -3.42 19.56
C SER A 522 2.04 -3.93 20.32
N ALA A 523 1.80 -4.68 21.40
CA ALA A 523 2.88 -5.29 22.17
C ALA A 523 3.67 -6.32 21.34
N ASN A 524 2.98 -7.06 20.46
CA ASN A 524 3.58 -8.08 19.61
C ASN A 524 4.57 -7.48 18.62
N VAL A 525 4.13 -6.45 17.86
CA VAL A 525 4.99 -5.73 16.90
C VAL A 525 6.19 -5.12 17.62
N ASN A 526 5.98 -4.47 18.77
CA ASN A 526 7.05 -3.85 19.54
C ASN A 526 8.10 -4.88 20.00
N ASN A 527 7.65 -6.05 20.49
CA ASN A 527 8.55 -7.13 20.92
C ASN A 527 9.28 -7.76 19.74
N PHE A 528 8.57 -8.00 18.62
CA PHE A 528 9.15 -8.52 17.38
C PHE A 528 10.27 -7.62 16.87
N VAL A 529 10.00 -6.32 16.76
CA VAL A 529 10.97 -5.33 16.27
C VAL A 529 12.18 -5.22 17.21
N LYS A 530 11.99 -5.21 18.53
CA LYS A 530 13.11 -5.21 19.49
C LYS A 530 14.01 -6.42 19.35
N LYS A 531 13.45 -7.59 19.05
CA LYS A 531 14.18 -8.85 18.89
C LYS A 531 14.93 -8.91 17.56
N ASN A 532 14.27 -8.55 16.46
CA ASN A 532 14.79 -8.79 15.11
C ASN A 532 15.50 -7.57 14.50
N TYR A 533 15.17 -6.35 14.96
CA TYR A 533 15.69 -5.07 14.44
C TYR A 533 16.16 -4.14 15.58
N PRO A 534 17.07 -4.59 16.46
CA PRO A 534 17.43 -3.84 17.67
C PRO A 534 18.03 -2.45 17.40
N ASP A 535 18.65 -2.25 16.24
CA ASP A 535 19.33 -1.01 15.86
C ASP A 535 18.43 0.04 15.21
N SER A 536 17.25 -0.38 14.74
CA SER A 536 16.25 0.47 14.09
C SER A 536 14.89 0.48 14.80
N LYS A 537 14.79 -0.16 15.95
CA LYS A 537 13.57 -0.45 16.71
C LYS A 537 12.70 0.73 17.13
N ALA A 538 13.15 1.96 16.95
CA ALA A 538 12.42 3.13 17.44
C ALA A 538 11.23 3.51 16.57
N ASP A 539 11.32 3.26 15.26
CA ASP A 539 10.26 3.60 14.31
C ASP A 539 10.25 2.61 13.13
N LEU A 540 9.06 2.35 12.56
CA LEU A 540 8.90 1.40 11.45
C LEU A 540 9.69 1.81 10.21
N PHE A 541 9.74 3.10 9.85
CA PHE A 541 10.52 3.51 8.68
C PHE A 541 12.00 3.11 8.81
N ALA A 542 12.55 3.14 10.03
CA ALA A 542 13.94 2.74 10.27
C ALA A 542 14.10 1.21 10.16
N VAL A 543 13.11 0.44 10.64
CA VAL A 543 13.06 -1.02 10.46
C VAL A 543 13.04 -1.36 8.97
N PHE A 544 12.27 -0.64 8.18
CA PHE A 544 12.21 -0.83 6.72
C PHE A 544 13.51 -0.47 6.01
N ILE A 545 14.32 0.47 6.53
CA ILE A 545 15.67 0.72 5.99
C ILE A 545 16.52 -0.55 6.07
N GLU A 546 16.51 -1.27 7.20
CA GLU A 546 17.21 -2.55 7.34
C GLU A 546 16.58 -3.66 6.49
N ARG A 547 15.25 -3.77 6.51
CA ARG A 547 14.53 -4.82 5.78
C ARG A 547 14.71 -4.71 4.27
N CYS A 548 14.55 -3.52 3.70
CA CYS A 548 14.77 -3.28 2.28
C CYS A 548 16.22 -3.62 1.87
N ARG A 549 17.20 -3.32 2.73
CA ARG A 549 18.58 -3.76 2.47
C ARG A 549 18.72 -5.28 2.44
N GLN A 550 18.00 -6.00 3.31
CA GLN A 550 17.99 -7.47 3.30
C GLN A 550 17.32 -8.02 2.04
N MET A 551 16.32 -7.34 1.48
CA MET A 551 15.63 -7.76 0.23
C MET A 551 16.42 -7.41 -1.04
N THR A 552 17.39 -6.49 -0.97
CA THR A 552 18.17 -6.05 -2.13
C THR A 552 19.39 -6.94 -2.37
N VAL A 553 19.67 -7.33 -3.62
CA VAL A 553 20.89 -8.05 -4.01
C VAL A 553 22.16 -7.24 -3.72
N ASN A 554 23.32 -7.90 -3.73
CA ASN A 554 24.58 -7.18 -3.76
C ASN A 554 24.64 -6.32 -5.04
N ASN A 555 25.21 -5.12 -4.94
CA ASN A 555 25.24 -4.12 -6.02
C ASN A 555 23.87 -3.58 -6.45
N GLY A 556 22.75 -4.10 -5.96
CA GLY A 556 21.43 -3.58 -6.23
C GLY A 556 21.16 -2.25 -5.55
N PHE A 557 20.03 -1.63 -5.85
CA PHE A 557 19.64 -0.31 -5.35
C PHE A 557 18.49 -0.38 -4.36
N GLN A 558 18.58 0.46 -3.35
CA GLN A 558 17.51 0.73 -2.38
C GLN A 558 17.14 2.20 -2.46
N ALA A 559 15.92 2.50 -2.89
CA ALA A 559 15.36 3.84 -3.01
C ALA A 559 14.24 4.01 -2.01
N MET A 560 14.32 5.01 -1.15
CA MET A 560 13.32 5.21 -0.10
C MET A 560 13.05 6.68 0.15
N ILE A 561 11.82 6.99 0.57
CA ILE A 561 11.51 8.23 1.28
C ILE A 561 11.14 7.89 2.71
N THR A 562 11.76 8.56 3.69
CA THR A 562 11.55 8.30 5.13
C THR A 562 11.54 9.61 5.92
N GLN A 563 11.16 9.55 7.20
CA GLN A 563 11.51 10.65 8.10
C GLN A 563 13.03 10.81 8.19
N HIS A 564 13.52 12.03 8.30
CA HIS A 564 14.96 12.35 8.33
C HIS A 564 15.62 12.13 9.70
N SER A 565 14.86 11.83 10.74
CA SER A 565 15.34 11.72 12.13
C SER A 565 16.47 10.70 12.32
N TRP A 566 16.51 9.63 11.51
CA TRP A 566 17.58 8.64 11.54
C TRP A 566 18.95 9.24 11.18
N MET A 567 18.98 10.33 10.43
CA MET A 567 20.23 10.99 10.03
C MET A 567 20.98 11.57 11.25
N PHE A 568 20.29 11.93 12.33
CA PHE A 568 20.85 12.75 13.40
C PHE A 568 20.66 12.18 14.81
N LEU A 569 19.52 11.56 15.12
CA LEU A 569 19.20 11.13 16.49
C LEU A 569 20.12 10.01 16.95
N SER A 570 20.54 10.07 18.23
CA SER A 570 21.44 9.09 18.84
C SER A 570 20.85 7.68 18.89
N VAL A 571 19.52 7.55 18.98
CA VAL A 571 18.83 6.25 18.98
C VAL A 571 19.08 5.45 17.70
N PHE A 572 19.41 6.11 16.58
CA PHE A 572 19.71 5.50 15.29
C PHE A 572 21.21 5.43 14.97
N GLU A 573 22.10 5.67 15.94
CA GLU A 573 23.55 5.64 15.68
C GLU A 573 24.01 4.29 15.12
N ASN A 574 23.52 3.18 15.67
CA ASN A 574 23.88 1.85 15.20
C ASN A 574 23.34 1.56 13.79
N LEU A 575 22.14 2.03 13.46
CA LEU A 575 21.61 1.99 12.10
C LEU A 575 22.54 2.74 11.14
N ARG A 576 22.97 3.98 11.48
CA ARG A 576 23.92 4.74 10.69
C ARG A 576 25.27 4.02 10.50
N ARG A 577 25.76 3.32 11.54
CA ARG A 577 26.95 2.47 11.41
C ARG A 577 26.78 1.35 10.39
N LYS A 578 25.61 0.72 10.35
CA LYS A 578 25.27 -0.29 9.33
C LYS A 578 25.24 0.34 7.93
N LEU A 579 24.68 1.53 7.78
CA LEU A 579 24.59 2.23 6.51
C LEU A 579 25.96 2.68 5.94
N LEU A 580 27.01 2.75 6.77
CA LEU A 580 28.36 2.92 6.25
C LEU A 580 28.86 1.73 5.42
N SER A 581 28.19 0.58 5.48
CA SER A 581 28.51 -0.61 4.67
C SER A 581 27.94 -0.56 3.25
N VAL A 582 27.20 0.49 2.88
CA VAL A 582 26.65 0.73 1.55
C VAL A 582 27.07 2.09 1.03
N SER A 583 27.02 2.29 -0.28
CA SER A 583 27.32 3.61 -0.88
C SER A 583 26.04 4.42 -0.99
N THR A 584 26.02 5.63 -0.44
CA THR A 584 24.95 6.61 -0.72
C THR A 584 25.19 7.21 -2.09
N VAL A 585 24.34 6.86 -3.07
CA VAL A 585 24.49 7.33 -4.45
C VAL A 585 24.04 8.80 -4.55
N ASN A 586 22.82 9.05 -4.11
CA ASN A 586 22.32 10.41 -3.94
C ASN A 586 21.24 10.48 -2.86
N MET A 587 20.96 11.71 -2.42
CA MET A 587 19.96 11.99 -1.37
C MET A 587 19.32 13.35 -1.60
N VAL A 588 18.02 13.42 -1.42
CA VAL A 588 17.25 14.67 -1.40
C VAL A 588 16.71 14.88 0.01
N HIS A 589 17.28 15.86 0.71
CA HIS A 589 16.85 16.21 2.06
C HIS A 589 15.74 17.24 2.00
N LEU A 590 14.50 16.77 2.14
CA LEU A 590 13.28 17.55 1.91
C LEU A 590 12.88 18.43 3.10
N GLY A 591 13.19 18.01 4.35
CA GLY A 591 12.71 18.69 5.53
C GLY A 591 11.18 18.62 5.66
N ALA A 592 10.57 19.67 6.24
CA ALA A 592 9.13 19.83 6.35
C ALA A 592 8.46 20.13 5.00
N HIS A 593 7.14 20.00 4.92
CA HIS A 593 6.32 20.36 3.74
C HIS A 593 6.64 19.58 2.45
N ALA A 594 7.19 18.37 2.56
CA ALA A 594 7.32 17.47 1.41
C ALA A 594 5.95 16.89 0.98
N PHE A 595 5.06 16.68 1.94
CA PHE A 595 3.69 16.24 1.73
C PHE A 595 2.73 17.42 1.98
N GLU A 596 1.93 17.78 0.98
CA GLU A 596 1.03 18.94 1.05
C GLU A 596 -0.07 18.78 2.12
N GLU A 597 -0.44 17.54 2.43
CA GLU A 597 -1.58 17.22 3.28
C GLU A 597 -1.26 17.11 4.76
N ILE A 598 0.03 17.07 5.10
CA ILE A 598 0.45 17.09 6.49
C ILE A 598 0.69 18.54 6.90
N GLY A 599 -0.28 19.10 7.63
CA GLY A 599 -0.16 20.46 8.16
C GLY A 599 1.00 20.58 9.16
N GLY A 600 1.79 21.64 9.02
CA GLY A 600 2.83 22.03 9.97
C GLY A 600 4.20 21.34 9.79
N GLU A 601 5.09 21.57 10.73
CA GLU A 601 6.48 21.07 10.71
C GLU A 601 6.62 19.67 11.32
N VAL A 602 5.54 18.89 11.43
CA VAL A 602 5.48 17.65 12.22
C VAL A 602 6.28 16.53 11.58
N VAL A 603 6.24 16.40 10.24
CA VAL A 603 6.95 15.35 9.51
C VAL A 603 8.02 15.97 8.63
N GLN A 604 9.28 15.70 8.96
CA GLN A 604 10.44 16.12 8.16
C GLN A 604 11.06 14.91 7.49
N THR A 605 11.25 14.97 6.19
CA THR A 605 11.60 13.81 5.37
C THR A 605 12.91 13.98 4.59
N THR A 606 13.39 12.83 4.14
CA THR A 606 14.50 12.69 3.20
C THR A 606 14.22 11.53 2.26
N SER A 607 14.57 11.68 0.99
CA SER A 607 14.58 10.58 0.02
C SER A 607 16.03 10.28 -0.37
N PHE A 608 16.37 8.99 -0.47
CA PHE A 608 17.75 8.58 -0.69
C PHE A 608 17.84 7.31 -1.53
N ILE A 609 18.96 7.20 -2.23
CA ILE A 609 19.33 6.05 -3.06
C ILE A 609 20.63 5.47 -2.52
N LEU A 610 20.57 4.20 -2.10
CA LEU A 610 21.72 3.44 -1.65
C LEU A 610 22.05 2.36 -2.67
N ARG A 611 23.36 2.14 -2.92
CA ARG A 611 23.85 0.97 -3.67
C ARG A 611 24.41 -0.05 -2.68
N GLY A 612 24.05 -1.31 -2.82
CA GLY A 612 24.44 -2.42 -1.96
C GLY A 612 25.94 -2.79 -2.03
N TYR A 613 26.81 -1.80 -2.23
CA TYR A 613 28.23 -1.96 -2.36
C TYR A 613 28.98 -1.12 -1.32
N LYS A 614 29.93 -1.77 -0.62
CA LYS A 614 30.73 -1.13 0.41
C LYS A 614 31.90 -0.33 -0.21
N ASN A 615 31.75 0.96 -0.29
CA ASN A 615 32.84 1.87 -0.66
C ASN A 615 32.76 3.17 0.15
N PHE A 616 33.65 3.30 1.15
CA PHE A 616 33.70 4.49 2.02
C PHE A 616 34.11 5.78 1.31
N ASP A 617 34.85 5.67 0.23
CA ASP A 617 35.38 6.81 -0.54
C ASP A 617 34.45 7.25 -1.67
N TYR A 618 33.36 6.48 -1.94
CA TYR A 618 32.36 6.86 -2.92
C TYR A 618 31.73 8.21 -2.57
N VAL A 619 31.74 9.15 -3.50
CA VAL A 619 31.20 10.49 -3.33
C VAL A 619 29.76 10.53 -3.85
N GLY A 620 28.80 10.68 -2.95
CA GLY A 620 27.40 10.83 -3.27
C GLY A 620 27.01 12.30 -3.51
N VAL A 621 25.86 12.47 -4.21
CA VAL A 621 25.24 13.78 -4.48
C VAL A 621 24.10 14.02 -3.49
N TYR A 622 24.14 15.17 -2.81
CA TYR A 622 23.13 15.52 -1.80
C TYR A 622 22.46 16.85 -2.17
N CYS A 623 21.14 16.85 -2.31
CA CYS A 623 20.34 18.05 -2.57
C CYS A 623 19.65 18.47 -1.26
N ARG A 624 19.94 19.65 -0.75
CA ARG A 624 19.38 20.17 0.49
C ARG A 624 18.23 21.13 0.20
N LEU A 625 16.98 20.64 0.37
CA LEU A 625 15.74 21.35 0.03
C LEU A 625 14.87 21.61 1.27
N VAL A 626 15.50 21.92 2.40
CA VAL A 626 14.80 22.09 3.68
C VAL A 626 14.16 23.48 3.84
N GLU A 627 14.67 24.49 3.16
CA GLU A 627 14.21 25.86 3.27
C GLU A 627 12.88 26.14 2.57
N PRO A 628 12.60 25.62 1.35
CA PRO A 628 11.32 25.88 0.68
C PRO A 628 10.14 25.28 1.43
N VAL A 629 9.04 26.05 1.50
CA VAL A 629 7.84 25.73 2.30
C VAL A 629 6.71 25.09 1.48
N SER A 630 6.95 24.78 0.21
CA SER A 630 5.98 24.08 -0.65
C SER A 630 6.67 23.02 -1.50
N GLN A 631 5.90 22.02 -1.91
CA GLN A 631 6.35 20.95 -2.80
C GLN A 631 6.89 21.48 -4.12
N TYR A 632 6.17 22.42 -4.73
CA TYR A 632 6.56 23.08 -5.98
C TYR A 632 7.90 23.82 -5.86
N ALA A 633 8.09 24.61 -4.81
CA ALA A 633 9.35 25.33 -4.59
C ALA A 633 10.54 24.39 -4.31
N LYS A 634 10.28 23.22 -3.69
CA LYS A 634 11.31 22.17 -3.52
C LYS A 634 11.70 21.56 -4.86
N GLU A 635 10.74 21.26 -5.71
CA GLU A 635 10.97 20.75 -7.06
C GLU A 635 11.73 21.75 -7.91
N GLU A 636 11.36 23.05 -7.90
CA GLU A 636 12.10 24.11 -8.60
C GLU A 636 13.55 24.21 -8.13
N MET A 637 13.80 24.20 -6.81
CA MET A 637 15.14 24.23 -6.24
C MET A 637 15.94 22.98 -6.62
N PHE A 638 15.31 21.80 -6.68
CA PHE A 638 15.96 20.58 -7.17
C PHE A 638 16.41 20.74 -8.63
N GLN A 639 15.54 21.26 -9.49
CA GLN A 639 15.81 21.45 -10.91
C GLN A 639 16.88 22.54 -11.17
N SER A 640 16.89 23.62 -10.40
CA SER A 640 17.90 24.68 -10.52
C SER A 640 19.32 24.21 -10.19
N GLY A 641 19.42 23.08 -9.44
CA GLY A 641 20.72 22.59 -8.97
C GLY A 641 21.31 23.37 -7.79
N GLU A 642 20.56 24.28 -7.22
CA GLU A 642 20.96 24.97 -6.00
C GLU A 642 21.06 24.01 -4.79
N ASN A 643 21.90 24.41 -3.81
CA ASN A 643 22.10 23.63 -2.57
C ASN A 643 22.51 22.16 -2.80
N ARG A 644 23.32 21.88 -3.81
CA ARG A 644 23.98 20.58 -4.03
C ARG A 644 25.28 20.48 -3.28
N PHE A 645 25.45 19.34 -2.59
CA PHE A 645 26.64 19.00 -1.82
C PHE A 645 27.19 17.66 -2.30
N PHE A 646 28.52 17.49 -2.15
CA PHE A 646 29.23 16.26 -2.51
C PHE A 646 29.98 15.76 -1.28
N SER A 647 29.67 14.54 -0.84
CA SER A 647 30.26 13.98 0.38
C SER A 647 30.38 12.47 0.29
N SER A 648 31.32 11.90 1.03
CA SER A 648 31.50 10.46 1.15
C SER A 648 31.15 9.97 2.55
N ASN A 649 30.85 8.69 2.69
CA ASN A 649 30.61 8.04 3.98
C ASN A 649 31.80 8.18 4.93
N LYS A 650 33.03 8.20 4.37
CA LYS A 650 34.27 8.43 5.12
C LYS A 650 34.25 9.76 5.86
N LYS A 651 33.87 10.85 5.18
CA LYS A 651 33.79 12.19 5.80
C LYS A 651 32.78 12.22 6.94
N MET A 652 31.64 11.55 6.78
CA MET A 652 30.60 11.51 7.81
C MET A 652 31.03 10.65 9.01
N SER A 653 31.79 9.57 8.79
CA SER A 653 32.29 8.70 9.86
C SER A 653 33.27 9.39 10.81
N ASP A 654 33.88 10.47 10.42
CA ASP A 654 34.81 11.28 11.22
C ASP A 654 34.11 12.11 12.32
N ILE A 655 32.78 12.26 12.25
CA ILE A 655 32.00 13.01 13.23
C ILE A 655 31.44 12.04 14.29
N PRO A 656 31.59 12.31 15.60
CA PRO A 656 31.04 11.50 16.67
C PRO A 656 29.52 11.28 16.51
N GLY A 657 29.04 10.03 16.67
CA GLY A 657 27.65 9.66 16.44
C GLY A 657 27.27 9.50 14.97
N ILE A 658 28.21 9.75 14.06
CA ILE A 658 28.06 9.55 12.61
C ILE A 658 26.78 10.21 12.04
N PRO A 659 26.52 11.50 12.32
CA PRO A 659 25.39 12.18 11.69
C PRO A 659 25.59 12.29 10.17
N PHE A 660 24.51 12.18 9.39
CA PHE A 660 24.55 12.41 7.95
C PHE A 660 24.66 13.94 7.65
N ALA A 661 25.75 14.56 8.15
CA ALA A 661 26.03 15.98 8.01
C ALA A 661 26.81 16.25 6.72
N TYR A 662 26.28 15.88 5.56
CA TYR A 662 26.91 15.99 4.25
C TYR A 662 27.29 17.41 3.87
N TRP A 663 26.66 18.43 4.48
CA TRP A 663 26.95 19.86 4.32
C TRP A 663 28.09 20.37 5.21
N ALA A 664 28.63 19.52 6.12
CA ALA A 664 29.68 19.95 7.04
C ALA A 664 30.97 20.34 6.29
N SER A 665 31.52 21.51 6.61
CA SER A 665 32.76 21.95 6.03
C SER A 665 33.97 21.11 6.50
N PRO A 666 35.06 21.03 5.72
CA PRO A 666 36.29 20.36 6.15
C PRO A 666 36.82 20.91 7.48
N ASN A 667 36.66 22.19 7.75
CA ASN A 667 37.05 22.82 9.01
C ASN A 667 36.21 22.29 10.20
N THR A 668 34.91 22.13 9.99
CA THR A 668 34.01 21.55 11.00
C THR A 668 34.41 20.11 11.33
N ILE A 669 34.70 19.30 10.32
CA ILE A 669 35.14 17.90 10.52
C ILE A 669 36.50 17.87 11.23
N SER A 670 37.45 18.74 10.82
CA SER A 670 38.75 18.83 11.49
C SER A 670 38.65 19.26 12.93
N ALA A 671 37.70 20.13 13.28
CA ALA A 671 37.46 20.53 14.68
C ALA A 671 37.08 19.35 15.57
N TYR A 672 36.29 18.39 15.04
CA TYR A 672 35.97 17.15 15.77
C TYR A 672 37.17 16.21 15.93
N LYS A 673 38.10 16.18 14.97
CA LYS A 673 39.32 15.35 15.06
C LYS A 673 40.33 15.88 16.05
N ILE A 674 40.51 17.23 16.09
CA ILE A 674 41.52 17.89 16.90
C ILE A 674 40.96 18.27 18.26
N GLY A 675 39.68 18.63 18.34
CA GLY A 675 39.00 19.12 19.52
C GLY A 675 38.87 18.06 20.64
N GLN A 676 38.84 18.53 21.89
CA GLN A 676 38.53 17.69 23.03
C GLN A 676 37.02 17.78 23.32
N PRO A 677 36.35 16.64 23.62
CA PRO A 677 34.94 16.68 23.99
C PRO A 677 34.70 17.57 25.22
N MET A 678 33.73 18.49 25.11
CA MET A 678 33.36 19.39 26.20
C MET A 678 33.01 18.63 27.49
N ALA A 679 32.42 17.43 27.36
CA ALA A 679 32.09 16.56 28.45
C ALA A 679 33.29 16.18 29.36
N LYS A 680 34.52 16.27 28.81
CA LYS A 680 35.75 16.05 29.61
C LYS A 680 35.98 17.14 30.62
N TYR A 681 35.58 18.37 30.34
CA TYR A 681 35.81 19.56 31.18
C TYR A 681 34.52 20.00 31.90
N ALA A 682 33.40 19.93 31.21
CA ALA A 682 32.11 20.36 31.71
C ALA A 682 31.03 19.36 31.19
N PRO A 683 30.85 18.21 31.86
CA PRO A 683 29.87 17.23 31.42
C PRO A 683 28.46 17.81 31.47
N PRO A 684 27.75 17.87 30.33
CA PRO A 684 26.39 18.37 30.31
C PRO A 684 25.49 17.44 31.13
N LYS A 685 24.67 18.03 31.97
CA LYS A 685 23.67 17.29 32.77
C LYS A 685 22.29 17.84 32.47
N GLN A 686 21.33 16.96 32.37
CA GLN A 686 19.94 17.39 32.26
C GLN A 686 19.54 18.03 33.60
N GLY A 687 18.92 19.20 33.53
CA GLY A 687 18.34 19.86 34.71
C GLY A 687 17.06 19.15 35.17
N THR A 688 16.42 19.71 36.17
CA THR A 688 15.19 19.15 36.76
C THR A 688 14.06 19.18 35.72
N THR A 689 13.40 18.04 35.49
CA THR A 689 12.18 17.94 34.70
C THR A 689 10.98 18.10 35.63
N LEU A 690 10.19 19.14 35.44
CA LEU A 690 9.09 19.50 36.34
C LEU A 690 7.79 18.72 36.07
N GLY A 691 7.68 18.03 34.96
CA GLY A 691 6.48 17.32 34.54
C GLY A 691 5.34 18.30 34.16
N ILE A 692 4.61 18.81 35.13
CA ILE A 692 3.52 19.76 34.94
C ILE A 692 3.96 21.15 35.37
N ASN A 693 4.27 22.03 34.40
CA ASN A 693 4.77 23.37 34.65
C ASN A 693 3.81 24.21 35.51
N ASP A 694 2.54 24.23 35.15
CA ASP A 694 1.51 25.03 35.84
C ASP A 694 1.32 24.65 37.30
N ARG A 695 1.67 23.43 37.66
CA ARG A 695 1.63 22.94 39.03
C ARG A 695 2.89 23.33 39.85
N PHE A 696 4.05 23.33 39.23
CA PHE A 696 5.34 23.40 39.94
C PHE A 696 6.10 24.69 39.68
N LEU A 697 5.73 25.50 38.69
CA LEU A 697 6.32 26.81 38.45
C LEU A 697 5.41 27.91 38.95
N ARG A 698 6.02 28.97 39.45
CA ARG A 698 5.39 30.24 39.78
C ARG A 698 6.29 31.37 39.30
N LEU A 699 5.69 32.47 38.90
CA LEU A 699 6.41 33.67 38.58
C LEU A 699 6.94 34.30 39.86
N TRP A 700 8.03 35.04 39.75
CA TRP A 700 8.72 35.60 40.94
C TRP A 700 7.80 36.48 41.79
N PHE A 701 6.80 37.11 41.21
CA PHE A 701 5.86 37.94 41.93
C PHE A 701 4.66 37.17 42.52
N GLU A 702 4.46 35.92 42.14
CA GLU A 702 3.39 35.06 42.68
C GLU A 702 3.79 34.39 44.00
N THR A 703 5.04 34.47 44.35
CA THR A 703 5.57 33.79 45.55
C THR A 703 6.46 34.72 46.35
N THR A 704 6.37 34.59 47.69
CA THR A 704 7.38 35.22 48.55
C THR A 704 8.66 34.41 48.51
N PRO A 705 9.84 35.04 48.34
CA PRO A 705 11.12 34.35 48.35
C PRO A 705 11.35 33.58 49.62
N ASN A 706 10.99 32.34 49.65
CA ASN A 706 11.23 31.44 50.81
C ASN A 706 12.07 30.23 50.33
N LYS A 707 13.36 30.29 50.66
CA LYS A 707 14.32 29.26 50.28
C LYS A 707 14.01 27.84 50.73
N LYS A 708 13.03 27.66 51.60
CA LYS A 708 12.59 26.32 52.05
C LYS A 708 11.51 25.70 51.19
N LYS A 709 10.75 26.50 50.44
CA LYS A 709 9.63 26.03 49.61
C LYS A 709 9.79 26.32 48.11
N TRP A 710 10.31 27.50 47.77
CA TRP A 710 10.46 27.96 46.39
C TRP A 710 11.94 28.19 46.08
N PHE A 711 12.40 27.55 44.99
CA PHE A 711 13.76 27.67 44.49
C PHE A 711 13.77 28.38 43.16
N PRO A 712 14.73 29.28 42.87
CA PRO A 712 14.87 29.88 41.58
C PRO A 712 15.07 28.82 40.49
N CYS A 713 14.28 28.87 39.42
CA CYS A 713 14.38 27.97 38.29
C CYS A 713 14.50 28.81 37.02
N LEU A 714 15.61 28.62 36.27
CA LEU A 714 15.75 29.19 34.94
C LEU A 714 15.04 28.30 33.93
N LYS A 715 14.04 28.83 33.26
CA LYS A 715 13.34 28.13 32.19
C LYS A 715 13.47 28.92 30.91
N GLY A 716 13.75 28.20 29.80
CA GLY A 716 13.70 28.79 28.47
C GLY A 716 12.31 29.34 28.16
N GLY A 717 12.24 30.43 27.48
CA GLY A 717 11.03 31.11 27.01
C GLY A 717 11.29 31.87 25.72
N GLU A 718 10.28 32.60 25.27
CA GLU A 718 10.45 33.49 24.12
C GLU A 718 11.53 34.54 24.39
N TYR A 719 12.21 34.98 23.30
CA TYR A 719 13.26 36.00 23.40
C TYR A 719 12.71 37.25 24.11
N ARG A 720 13.33 37.62 25.23
CA ARG A 720 12.96 38.77 26.10
C ARG A 720 11.66 38.61 26.95
N LYS A 721 11.20 37.40 27.19
CA LYS A 721 10.21 37.16 28.28
C LYS A 721 10.85 36.52 29.49
#